data_82b78a009d08e58af43ca55fc2b87dfb
#
_entry.id   82b78a009d08e58af43ca55fc2b87dfb
#
_cell.length_a   1.000
_cell.length_b   1.000
_cell.length_c   1.000
_cell.angle_alpha   90.00
_cell.angle_beta   90.00
_cell.angle_gamma   90.00
#
_symmetry.space_group_name_H-M   'P 1'
#
loop_
_entity.id
_entity.type
_entity.pdbx_description
1 polymer ?
#
loop_
_entity_poly.entity_id
_entity_poly.type
_entity_poly.pdbx_seq_one_letter_code
_entity_poly.pdbx_strand_id
1 'polypeptide(L)'
;KGVDTYSIIANRGEGGQNEIGSELGNALGIIRTRELQEASKVTNVTLGILSESINDPIYDFGFSKSPDETLAKWGEQVVYERLIRKIRELRPDVVIPAFLNEPSTHGHHRAINVITVKAFKDAADPSVFPEHLQHGLRPWQAKKLYVPADEKDYTVRVPVGEYDEVYGASYLQLGEESRFMHKSQGMGRHYDEGPSFNYYKLEQSTVPSKARESDFFEGIAYTYDDLAREVAGKPDGETLARELSTLQKDADDVIAAYPRFADVAREVHDMLSDVQRALTVVQEAKLDEATRADLTHRLKVKERQLYTASAEALSLVAKVRPETGELVAGQTATVKVTAYNGGQVPLKDVSLKLNVPEGWRAKPLGATSFGQVGYNQTVTAAYEVEVPKDAPLFQPYLPPSITADVSYKAFGSTAVSRVVPSDAVAVLPPFSLSLDPGAAVLNTLKPQEPISVKVTVKNYQPGAAEADISLDVPAGWTVEPKASPLAFAAKGETKSVAFTVKPSAAVKSGTYTVTAVARAGAKESRHGAQVIRYPHIGTTYYVQPAELMIQAFDLKVPEGLKVGYVSSGFDNIDEYLKQVGVNVTLLSAKDIESGDLSQYDTIVLGIRAYGFRPELISSNARLLKYVENGGNLVVQYHKPEDNWKPELAPYPITIGTPLIEWRVTDENSKVTMLAPDHPIFNTPNKITEEDWNNWIQDRSAYNPSQWGKEYVELIANGDPGEKEFTGTFLTAKYGKGTYTYSSLVWYREIPALVPGAIRMFVNMVSLKQ
;
A
#
# COMPACT_ATOMS: atom_id res chain seq x y z
N LYS A 1 -5.60 18.61 -17.39
CA LYS A 1 -6.33 19.44 -18.34
C LYS A 1 -7.51 20.20 -17.70
N GLY A 2 -7.36 20.69 -16.44
CA GLY A 2 -8.33 21.60 -15.82
C GLY A 2 -9.61 20.95 -15.28
N VAL A 3 -9.64 19.63 -15.12
CA VAL A 3 -10.74 18.89 -14.51
C VAL A 3 -10.40 18.55 -13.08
N ASP A 4 -11.31 18.79 -12.14
CA ASP A 4 -11.18 18.31 -10.75
C ASP A 4 -11.28 16.79 -10.74
N THR A 5 -10.22 16.13 -10.36
CA THR A 5 -10.08 14.67 -10.49
C THR A 5 -9.81 14.02 -9.14
N TYR A 6 -10.57 12.98 -8.84
CA TYR A 6 -10.40 12.15 -7.64
C TYR A 6 -9.98 10.74 -8.06
N SER A 7 -8.92 10.24 -7.43
CA SER A 7 -8.49 8.85 -7.58
C SER A 7 -8.89 8.08 -6.33
N ILE A 8 -9.84 7.14 -6.48
CA ILE A 8 -10.33 6.32 -5.36
C ILE A 8 -9.74 4.92 -5.49
N ILE A 9 -8.92 4.55 -4.54
CA ILE A 9 -8.21 3.27 -4.47
C ILE A 9 -8.86 2.38 -3.40
N ALA A 10 -9.00 1.09 -3.67
CA ALA A 10 -9.60 0.18 -2.70
C ALA A 10 -8.65 -0.16 -1.55
N ASN A 11 -7.56 -0.84 -1.84
CA ASN A 11 -6.56 -1.30 -0.88
C ASN A 11 -5.24 -0.52 -1.00
N ARG A 12 -4.23 -0.90 -0.25
CA ARG A 12 -2.94 -0.21 -0.20
C ARG A 12 -1.78 -1.02 -0.78
N GLY A 13 -2.08 -2.17 -1.40
CA GLY A 13 -1.09 -3.02 -2.06
C GLY A 13 -0.19 -3.79 -1.09
N GLU A 14 -0.70 -4.15 0.08
CA GLU A 14 0.03 -4.84 1.17
C GLU A 14 0.54 -6.22 0.74
N GLY A 15 -0.19 -6.92 -0.13
CA GLY A 15 0.15 -8.26 -0.64
C GLY A 15 1.19 -8.28 -1.76
N GLY A 16 1.69 -7.12 -2.18
CA GLY A 16 2.65 -7.01 -3.27
C GLY A 16 4.10 -7.32 -2.88
N GLN A 17 4.99 -7.22 -3.85
CA GLN A 17 6.44 -7.26 -3.67
C GLN A 17 7.00 -5.85 -3.49
N ASN A 18 8.12 -5.71 -2.77
CA ASN A 18 8.82 -4.44 -2.57
C ASN A 18 10.14 -4.46 -3.34
N GLU A 19 10.28 -3.60 -4.35
CA GLU A 19 11.50 -3.55 -5.18
C GLU A 19 12.59 -2.61 -4.62
N ILE A 20 12.31 -1.90 -3.52
CA ILE A 20 13.24 -0.92 -2.96
C ILE A 20 13.65 -1.21 -1.51
N GLY A 21 13.09 -2.23 -0.89
CA GLY A 21 13.36 -2.58 0.50
C GLY A 21 12.85 -3.96 0.89
N SER A 22 12.92 -4.26 2.17
CA SER A 22 12.51 -5.55 2.76
C SER A 22 11.12 -5.49 3.42
N GLU A 23 10.46 -4.33 3.44
CA GLU A 23 9.16 -4.18 4.07
C GLU A 23 8.08 -4.90 3.27
N LEU A 24 7.29 -5.72 3.95
CA LEU A 24 6.16 -6.49 3.42
C LEU A 24 4.89 -6.24 4.25
N GLY A 25 3.76 -6.69 3.77
CA GLY A 25 2.48 -6.58 4.47
C GLY A 25 2.11 -5.12 4.79
N ASN A 26 1.70 -4.86 6.01
CA ASN A 26 1.29 -3.51 6.45
C ASN A 26 2.38 -2.45 6.26
N ALA A 27 3.66 -2.80 6.48
CA ALA A 27 4.75 -1.86 6.27
C ALA A 27 4.88 -1.44 4.79
N LEU A 28 4.70 -2.37 3.86
CA LEU A 28 4.63 -2.08 2.43
C LEU A 28 3.40 -1.23 2.08
N GLY A 29 2.24 -1.52 2.67
CA GLY A 29 1.02 -0.72 2.50
C GLY A 29 1.21 0.73 2.93
N ILE A 30 1.99 0.97 3.98
CA ILE A 30 2.36 2.33 4.43
C ILE A 30 3.26 3.02 3.40
N ILE A 31 4.29 2.34 2.88
CA ILE A 31 5.15 2.87 1.80
C ILE A 31 4.31 3.25 0.60
N ARG A 32 3.49 2.33 0.08
CA ARG A 32 2.64 2.54 -1.10
C ARG A 32 1.60 3.64 -0.92
N THR A 33 1.07 3.80 0.29
CA THR A 33 0.18 4.93 0.62
C THR A 33 0.92 6.26 0.47
N ARG A 34 2.16 6.36 0.95
CA ARG A 34 2.98 7.57 0.80
C ARG A 34 3.38 7.80 -0.66
N GLU A 35 3.72 6.75 -1.41
CA GLU A 35 3.98 6.82 -2.85
C GLU A 35 2.76 7.34 -3.63
N LEU A 36 1.55 6.84 -3.33
CA LEU A 36 0.30 7.35 -3.91
C LEU A 36 0.07 8.82 -3.59
N GLN A 37 0.37 9.26 -2.37
CA GLN A 37 0.25 10.68 -1.99
C GLN A 37 1.21 11.56 -2.78
N GLU A 38 2.47 11.14 -2.96
CA GLU A 38 3.45 11.90 -3.74
C GLU A 38 3.11 11.87 -5.25
N ALA A 39 2.68 10.73 -5.78
CA ALA A 39 2.21 10.58 -7.16
C ALA A 39 1.02 11.50 -7.45
N SER A 40 0.08 11.60 -6.52
CA SER A 40 -1.10 12.46 -6.65
C SER A 40 -0.75 13.96 -6.68
N LYS A 41 0.32 14.37 -5.99
CA LYS A 41 0.82 15.76 -6.05
C LYS A 41 1.36 16.14 -7.42
N VAL A 42 2.03 15.20 -8.13
CA VAL A 42 2.58 15.45 -9.48
C VAL A 42 1.47 15.83 -10.47
N THR A 43 0.32 15.17 -10.37
CA THR A 43 -0.81 15.37 -11.29
C THR A 43 -1.94 16.23 -10.71
N ASN A 44 -1.77 16.74 -9.49
CA ASN A 44 -2.79 17.49 -8.74
C ASN A 44 -4.14 16.76 -8.64
N VAL A 45 -4.10 15.43 -8.44
CA VAL A 45 -5.26 14.57 -8.26
C VAL A 45 -5.54 14.40 -6.77
N THR A 46 -6.80 14.49 -6.35
CA THR A 46 -7.17 14.22 -4.96
C THR A 46 -7.28 12.72 -4.72
N LEU A 47 -6.52 12.20 -3.74
CA LEU A 47 -6.49 10.79 -3.40
C LEU A 47 -7.55 10.45 -2.33
N GLY A 48 -8.32 9.40 -2.56
CA GLY A 48 -9.14 8.72 -1.56
C GLY A 48 -8.83 7.23 -1.53
N ILE A 49 -8.90 6.62 -0.34
CA ILE A 49 -8.65 5.19 -0.16
C ILE A 49 -9.81 4.59 0.63
N LEU A 50 -10.33 3.44 0.19
CA LEU A 50 -11.44 2.75 0.84
C LEU A 50 -10.97 1.95 2.08
N SER A 51 -9.74 1.44 2.07
CA SER A 51 -9.11 0.84 3.25
C SER A 51 -8.78 1.94 4.28
N GLU A 52 -9.31 1.85 5.50
CA GLU A 52 -9.31 2.95 6.47
C GLU A 52 -8.31 2.77 7.60
N SER A 53 -7.85 1.54 7.86
CA SER A 53 -6.99 1.23 9.00
C SER A 53 -5.96 0.15 8.69
N ILE A 54 -5.00 -0.02 9.59
CA ILE A 54 -4.13 -1.21 9.60
C ILE A 54 -5.01 -2.45 9.87
N ASN A 55 -4.77 -3.53 9.16
CA ASN A 55 -5.58 -4.76 9.20
C ASN A 55 -7.05 -4.55 8.80
N ASP A 56 -7.30 -3.60 7.90
CA ASP A 56 -8.62 -3.38 7.33
C ASP A 56 -9.07 -4.62 6.52
N PRO A 57 -10.38 -4.96 6.51
CA PRO A 57 -10.87 -6.04 5.66
C PRO A 57 -10.62 -5.80 4.16
N ILE A 58 -10.57 -4.52 3.72
CA ILE A 58 -10.20 -4.17 2.35
C ILE A 58 -8.68 -4.07 2.26
N TYR A 59 -8.02 -5.20 2.04
CA TYR A 59 -6.57 -5.29 1.92
C TYR A 59 -6.15 -6.03 0.64
N ASP A 60 -4.91 -5.86 0.24
CA ASP A 60 -4.32 -6.65 -0.84
C ASP A 60 -3.88 -8.01 -0.28
N PHE A 61 -4.62 -9.05 -0.61
CA PHE A 61 -4.32 -10.43 -0.20
C PHE A 61 -3.49 -11.19 -1.25
N GLY A 62 -2.87 -10.50 -2.17
CA GLY A 62 -2.12 -11.07 -3.28
C GLY A 62 -2.95 -11.15 -4.56
N PHE A 63 -2.68 -12.16 -5.37
CA PHE A 63 -3.32 -12.26 -6.68
C PHE A 63 -4.71 -12.92 -6.58
N SER A 64 -5.69 -12.38 -7.29
CA SER A 64 -7.01 -12.97 -7.48
C SER A 64 -7.38 -12.97 -8.97
N LYS A 65 -8.10 -14.01 -9.43
CA LYS A 65 -8.65 -14.11 -10.79
C LYS A 65 -10.12 -13.74 -10.87
N SER A 66 -10.80 -13.63 -9.74
CA SER A 66 -12.25 -13.49 -9.65
C SER A 66 -12.68 -12.23 -8.89
N PRO A 67 -13.67 -11.47 -9.38
CA PRO A 67 -14.29 -10.42 -8.59
C PRO A 67 -15.04 -10.97 -7.38
N ASP A 68 -15.66 -12.15 -7.49
CA ASP A 68 -16.46 -12.77 -6.42
C ASP A 68 -15.57 -13.17 -5.24
N GLU A 69 -14.41 -13.78 -5.51
CA GLU A 69 -13.39 -14.06 -4.49
C GLU A 69 -12.96 -12.79 -3.77
N THR A 70 -12.65 -11.76 -4.52
CA THR A 70 -12.20 -10.48 -3.96
C THR A 70 -13.27 -9.85 -3.07
N LEU A 71 -14.51 -9.78 -3.55
CA LEU A 71 -15.63 -9.20 -2.79
C LEU A 71 -15.96 -10.02 -1.54
N ALA A 72 -15.85 -11.35 -1.62
CA ALA A 72 -16.04 -12.23 -0.46
C ALA A 72 -14.98 -11.98 0.62
N LYS A 73 -13.69 -11.85 0.24
CA LYS A 73 -12.58 -11.58 1.19
C LYS A 73 -12.64 -10.17 1.78
N TRP A 74 -12.99 -9.16 1.00
CA TRP A 74 -13.13 -7.77 1.49
C TRP A 74 -14.40 -7.52 2.29
N GLY A 75 -15.40 -8.42 2.17
CA GLY A 75 -16.75 -8.19 2.64
C GLY A 75 -17.48 -7.23 1.68
N GLU A 76 -18.28 -7.79 0.75
CA GLU A 76 -18.94 -7.01 -0.32
C GLU A 76 -19.67 -5.78 0.22
N GLN A 77 -20.43 -5.92 1.30
CA GLN A 77 -21.17 -4.80 1.89
C GLN A 77 -20.26 -3.69 2.44
N VAL A 78 -19.09 -4.06 2.98
CA VAL A 78 -18.13 -3.09 3.53
C VAL A 78 -17.51 -2.24 2.42
N VAL A 79 -16.99 -2.87 1.39
CA VAL A 79 -16.35 -2.14 0.28
C VAL A 79 -17.38 -1.35 -0.51
N TYR A 80 -18.59 -1.88 -0.66
CA TYR A 80 -19.68 -1.23 -1.39
C TYR A 80 -20.21 0.00 -0.63
N GLU A 81 -20.42 -0.11 0.70
CA GLU A 81 -20.78 1.03 1.53
C GLU A 81 -19.77 2.18 1.38
N ARG A 82 -18.48 1.87 1.53
CA ARG A 82 -17.43 2.88 1.46
C ARG A 82 -17.34 3.54 0.08
N LEU A 83 -17.56 2.79 -0.99
CA LEU A 83 -17.61 3.36 -2.34
C LEU A 83 -18.81 4.30 -2.53
N ILE A 84 -20.01 3.87 -2.12
CA ILE A 84 -21.23 4.72 -2.16
C ILE A 84 -21.03 5.98 -1.32
N ARG A 85 -20.43 5.85 -0.14
CA ARG A 85 -20.13 6.99 0.74
C ARG A 85 -19.20 7.98 0.02
N LYS A 86 -18.13 7.50 -0.62
CA LYS A 86 -17.22 8.35 -1.40
C LYS A 86 -17.92 9.05 -2.56
N ILE A 87 -18.78 8.38 -3.30
CA ILE A 87 -19.57 9.01 -4.37
C ILE A 87 -20.47 10.12 -3.81
N ARG A 88 -21.14 9.89 -2.68
CA ARG A 88 -21.99 10.90 -2.02
C ARG A 88 -21.20 12.07 -1.43
N GLU A 89 -19.99 11.82 -0.91
CA GLU A 89 -19.07 12.85 -0.40
C GLU A 89 -18.54 13.74 -1.54
N LEU A 90 -18.08 13.12 -2.62
CA LEU A 90 -17.35 13.78 -3.70
C LEU A 90 -18.29 14.35 -4.80
N ARG A 91 -19.45 13.76 -4.96
CA ARG A 91 -20.49 14.17 -5.93
C ARG A 91 -19.95 14.29 -7.37
N PRO A 92 -19.31 13.24 -7.93
CA PRO A 92 -18.72 13.30 -9.26
C PRO A 92 -19.78 13.42 -10.34
N ASP A 93 -19.55 14.25 -11.38
CA ASP A 93 -20.39 14.26 -12.57
C ASP A 93 -20.11 13.04 -13.47
N VAL A 94 -18.86 12.61 -13.53
CA VAL A 94 -18.39 11.47 -14.33
C VAL A 94 -17.66 10.46 -13.44
N VAL A 95 -17.93 9.18 -13.64
CA VAL A 95 -17.29 8.05 -12.94
C VAL A 95 -16.62 7.14 -13.98
N ILE A 96 -15.40 6.68 -13.67
CA ILE A 96 -14.63 5.82 -14.56
C ILE A 96 -13.91 4.76 -13.72
N PRO A 97 -14.30 3.48 -13.74
CA PRO A 97 -13.46 2.41 -13.22
C PRO A 97 -12.20 2.26 -14.08
N ALA A 98 -11.05 2.11 -13.45
CA ALA A 98 -9.76 2.10 -14.15
C ALA A 98 -9.54 0.89 -15.07
N PHE A 99 -10.27 -0.20 -14.86
CA PHE A 99 -10.12 -1.47 -15.58
C PHE A 99 -11.47 -2.06 -15.96
N LEU A 100 -11.47 -2.92 -16.96
CA LEU A 100 -12.64 -3.73 -17.36
C LEU A 100 -12.77 -4.98 -16.48
N ASN A 101 -14.00 -5.51 -16.39
CA ASN A 101 -14.25 -6.81 -15.80
C ASN A 101 -14.01 -7.92 -16.84
N GLU A 102 -12.75 -8.20 -17.14
CA GLU A 102 -12.32 -9.21 -18.11
C GLU A 102 -11.42 -10.26 -17.45
N PRO A 103 -11.43 -11.53 -17.89
CA PRO A 103 -10.61 -12.60 -17.34
C PRO A 103 -9.11 -12.31 -17.35
N SER A 104 -8.63 -11.49 -18.28
CA SER A 104 -7.24 -11.04 -18.37
C SER A 104 -6.84 -10.01 -17.29
N THR A 105 -7.81 -9.50 -16.53
CA THR A 105 -7.61 -8.48 -15.51
C THR A 105 -7.60 -9.10 -14.11
N HIS A 106 -6.74 -8.59 -13.24
CA HIS A 106 -6.65 -9.00 -11.83
C HIS A 106 -8.00 -8.84 -11.10
N GLY A 107 -8.38 -9.82 -10.27
CA GLY A 107 -9.67 -9.87 -9.58
C GLY A 107 -10.00 -8.63 -8.76
N HIS A 108 -9.02 -8.00 -8.09
CA HIS A 108 -9.23 -6.74 -7.35
C HIS A 108 -9.74 -5.62 -8.26
N HIS A 109 -9.15 -5.45 -9.45
CA HIS A 109 -9.62 -4.46 -10.43
C HIS A 109 -11.00 -4.79 -10.97
N ARG A 110 -11.25 -6.07 -11.24
CA ARG A 110 -12.57 -6.57 -11.70
C ARG A 110 -13.64 -6.32 -10.65
N ALA A 111 -13.34 -6.57 -9.36
CA ALA A 111 -14.25 -6.31 -8.25
C ALA A 111 -14.66 -4.84 -8.17
N ILE A 112 -13.68 -3.92 -8.26
CA ILE A 112 -13.95 -2.48 -8.26
C ILE A 112 -14.79 -2.06 -9.47
N ASN A 113 -14.54 -2.64 -10.65
CA ASN A 113 -15.39 -2.38 -11.83
C ASN A 113 -16.85 -2.77 -11.54
N VAL A 114 -17.09 -4.00 -11.08
CA VAL A 114 -18.43 -4.53 -10.80
C VAL A 114 -19.20 -3.63 -9.83
N ILE A 115 -18.59 -3.29 -8.68
CA ILE A 115 -19.27 -2.45 -7.69
C ILE A 115 -19.41 -0.99 -8.13
N THR A 116 -18.50 -0.47 -8.97
CA THR A 116 -18.60 0.90 -9.50
C THR A 116 -19.74 1.04 -10.49
N VAL A 117 -19.91 0.07 -11.39
CA VAL A 117 -21.03 0.04 -12.35
C VAL A 117 -22.38 -0.02 -11.63
N LYS A 118 -22.47 -0.83 -10.57
CA LYS A 118 -23.65 -0.91 -9.70
C LYS A 118 -23.86 0.41 -8.92
N ALA A 119 -22.83 0.97 -8.34
CA ALA A 119 -22.87 2.18 -7.53
C ALA A 119 -23.34 3.42 -8.32
N PHE A 120 -23.18 3.44 -9.66
CA PHE A 120 -23.63 4.55 -10.50
C PHE A 120 -25.12 4.91 -10.30
N LYS A 121 -25.97 3.90 -10.11
CA LYS A 121 -27.41 4.09 -9.82
C LYS A 121 -27.68 4.15 -8.32
N ASP A 122 -27.09 3.23 -7.57
CA ASP A 122 -27.41 3.02 -6.17
C ASP A 122 -26.99 4.20 -5.27
N ALA A 123 -25.98 4.99 -5.68
CA ALA A 123 -25.58 6.19 -4.92
C ALA A 123 -26.69 7.27 -4.90
N ALA A 124 -27.60 7.25 -5.87
CA ALA A 124 -28.75 8.15 -5.94
C ALA A 124 -29.97 7.64 -5.14
N ASP A 125 -29.98 6.37 -4.76
CA ASP A 125 -31.10 5.78 -4.03
C ASP A 125 -30.95 6.05 -2.52
N PRO A 126 -31.87 6.82 -1.89
CA PRO A 126 -31.81 7.10 -0.45
C PRO A 126 -32.04 5.87 0.42
N SER A 127 -32.59 4.77 -0.10
CA SER A 127 -32.78 3.52 0.63
C SER A 127 -31.50 2.67 0.72
N VAL A 128 -30.52 2.93 -0.14
CA VAL A 128 -29.21 2.29 -0.09
C VAL A 128 -28.32 3.02 0.92
N PHE A 129 -27.91 2.35 1.98
CA PHE A 129 -27.17 2.93 3.11
C PHE A 129 -27.82 4.22 3.65
N PRO A 130 -29.05 4.14 4.21
CA PRO A 130 -29.79 5.30 4.70
C PRO A 130 -29.10 6.00 5.88
N GLU A 131 -28.21 5.33 6.58
CA GLU A 131 -27.36 5.89 7.65
C GLU A 131 -26.47 7.04 7.14
N HIS A 132 -26.05 7.05 5.89
CA HIS A 132 -25.30 8.15 5.30
C HIS A 132 -26.06 9.49 5.40
N LEU A 133 -27.38 9.43 5.25
CA LEU A 133 -28.23 10.63 5.32
C LEU A 133 -28.30 11.17 6.76
N GLN A 134 -28.27 10.29 7.75
CA GLN A 134 -28.25 10.66 9.17
C GLN A 134 -26.94 11.39 9.55
N HIS A 135 -25.85 11.10 8.82
CA HIS A 135 -24.56 11.77 8.94
C HIS A 135 -24.38 12.98 8.01
N GLY A 136 -25.48 13.48 7.41
CA GLY A 136 -25.51 14.70 6.61
C GLY A 136 -25.09 14.53 5.15
N LEU A 137 -24.81 13.31 4.68
CA LEU A 137 -24.60 13.05 3.27
C LEU A 137 -25.95 13.06 2.52
N ARG A 138 -25.90 13.29 1.23
CA ARG A 138 -27.08 13.28 0.35
C ARG A 138 -26.92 12.27 -0.75
N PRO A 139 -28.02 11.66 -1.26
CA PRO A 139 -27.99 10.87 -2.47
C PRO A 139 -27.37 11.67 -3.62
N TRP A 140 -26.61 11.00 -4.46
CA TRP A 140 -25.97 11.66 -5.59
C TRP A 140 -26.05 10.80 -6.86
N GLN A 141 -26.59 11.37 -7.95
CA GLN A 141 -26.61 10.76 -9.26
C GLN A 141 -25.49 11.34 -10.12
N ALA A 142 -24.45 10.56 -10.36
CA ALA A 142 -23.45 10.85 -11.39
C ALA A 142 -24.14 10.89 -12.76
N LYS A 143 -23.63 11.71 -13.67
CA LYS A 143 -24.28 11.92 -14.97
C LYS A 143 -23.89 10.88 -16.00
N LYS A 144 -22.61 10.50 -16.02
CA LYS A 144 -22.07 9.53 -16.96
C LYS A 144 -21.10 8.56 -16.29
N LEU A 145 -21.14 7.32 -16.76
CA LEU A 145 -20.17 6.28 -16.43
C LEU A 145 -19.51 5.83 -17.71
N TYR A 146 -18.19 5.97 -17.77
CA TYR A 146 -17.37 5.48 -18.86
C TYR A 146 -16.51 4.32 -18.38
N VAL A 147 -16.10 3.46 -19.30
CA VAL A 147 -15.14 2.40 -19.08
C VAL A 147 -13.96 2.53 -20.05
N PRO A 148 -12.76 2.01 -19.74
CA PRO A 148 -11.66 1.94 -20.70
C PRO A 148 -12.10 1.25 -21.99
N ALA A 149 -11.56 1.69 -23.12
CA ALA A 149 -11.89 1.17 -24.44
C ALA A 149 -10.67 1.18 -25.35
N ASP A 150 -10.81 0.65 -26.57
CA ASP A 150 -9.80 0.72 -27.60
C ASP A 150 -10.19 1.72 -28.73
N GLU A 151 -9.29 1.93 -29.67
CA GLU A 151 -9.48 2.85 -30.80
C GLU A 151 -10.67 2.46 -31.70
N LYS A 152 -11.09 1.21 -31.71
CA LYS A 152 -12.16 0.71 -32.61
C LYS A 152 -13.54 0.98 -32.03
N ASP A 153 -13.68 0.89 -30.69
CA ASP A 153 -14.97 0.97 -30.02
C ASP A 153 -14.94 1.93 -28.81
N TYR A 154 -14.89 3.22 -29.05
CA TYR A 154 -14.89 4.27 -28.02
C TYR A 154 -16.03 5.28 -28.22
N THR A 155 -16.35 6.01 -27.17
CA THR A 155 -17.23 7.20 -27.22
C THR A 155 -16.39 8.48 -27.15
N VAL A 156 -15.43 8.54 -26.22
CA VAL A 156 -14.53 9.69 -26.02
C VAL A 156 -13.09 9.23 -26.19
N ARG A 157 -12.28 10.02 -26.88
CA ARG A 157 -10.82 9.89 -26.90
C ARG A 157 -10.17 11.11 -26.24
N VAL A 158 -9.23 10.86 -25.35
CA VAL A 158 -8.48 11.93 -24.67
C VAL A 158 -7.08 12.03 -25.25
N PRO A 159 -6.70 13.18 -25.85
CA PRO A 159 -5.36 13.36 -26.41
C PRO A 159 -4.35 13.58 -25.27
N VAL A 160 -3.67 12.53 -24.85
CA VAL A 160 -2.64 12.55 -23.78
C VAL A 160 -1.25 12.86 -24.32
N GLY A 161 -1.03 12.75 -25.63
CA GLY A 161 0.23 13.11 -26.29
C GLY A 161 0.40 14.61 -26.54
N GLU A 162 -0.58 15.45 -26.24
CA GLU A 162 -0.44 16.91 -26.35
C GLU A 162 0.67 17.40 -25.41
N TYR A 163 1.52 18.29 -25.98
CA TYR A 163 2.67 18.87 -25.29
C TYR A 163 2.27 20.18 -24.61
N ASP A 164 2.59 20.31 -23.33
CA ASP A 164 2.40 21.55 -22.58
C ASP A 164 3.73 22.32 -22.53
N GLU A 165 3.76 23.52 -23.12
CA GLU A 165 4.98 24.34 -23.23
C GLU A 165 5.49 24.83 -21.87
N VAL A 166 4.60 24.97 -20.88
CA VAL A 166 4.98 25.43 -19.53
C VAL A 166 5.62 24.31 -18.73
N TYR A 167 5.07 23.11 -18.81
CA TYR A 167 5.67 21.93 -18.18
C TYR A 167 6.86 21.36 -18.97
N GLY A 168 6.96 21.67 -20.26
CA GLY A 168 8.00 21.13 -21.12
C GLY A 168 7.89 19.62 -21.34
N ALA A 169 6.66 19.09 -21.30
CA ALA A 169 6.36 17.66 -21.41
C ALA A 169 4.93 17.43 -21.96
N SER A 170 4.69 16.25 -22.54
CA SER A 170 3.33 15.83 -22.86
C SER A 170 2.56 15.39 -21.60
N TYR A 171 1.22 15.38 -21.67
CA TYR A 171 0.40 14.90 -20.56
C TYR A 171 0.64 13.40 -20.25
N LEU A 172 1.04 12.59 -21.26
CA LEU A 172 1.45 11.21 -21.05
C LEU A 172 2.73 11.16 -20.21
N GLN A 173 3.74 11.97 -20.55
CA GLN A 173 5.01 12.03 -19.80
C GLN A 173 4.78 12.51 -18.36
N LEU A 174 3.94 13.53 -18.13
CA LEU A 174 3.56 13.97 -16.79
C LEU A 174 2.84 12.87 -15.99
N GLY A 175 1.98 12.09 -16.66
CA GLY A 175 1.35 10.92 -16.05
C GLY A 175 2.36 9.86 -15.63
N GLU A 176 3.40 9.63 -16.44
CA GLU A 176 4.46 8.69 -16.11
C GLU A 176 5.40 9.21 -14.99
N GLU A 177 5.65 10.52 -14.89
CA GLU A 177 6.34 11.09 -13.73
C GLU A 177 5.62 10.79 -12.42
N SER A 178 4.29 10.87 -12.42
CA SER A 178 3.46 10.43 -11.29
C SER A 178 3.65 8.94 -11.02
N ARG A 179 3.69 8.09 -12.05
CA ARG A 179 3.91 6.64 -11.91
C ARG A 179 5.31 6.30 -11.40
N PHE A 180 6.35 7.07 -11.73
CA PHE A 180 7.70 6.90 -11.19
C PHE A 180 7.79 7.07 -9.66
N MET A 181 6.79 7.69 -9.03
CA MET A 181 6.73 7.76 -7.57
C MET A 181 6.42 6.41 -6.93
N HIS A 182 5.84 5.43 -7.68
CA HIS A 182 5.56 4.07 -7.21
C HIS A 182 6.81 3.17 -7.29
N LYS A 183 7.89 3.59 -6.64
CA LYS A 183 9.20 2.93 -6.69
C LYS A 183 9.19 1.53 -6.09
N SER A 184 8.39 1.30 -5.04
CA SER A 184 8.21 -0.04 -4.47
C SER A 184 7.62 -1.06 -5.45
N GLN A 185 7.04 -0.59 -6.56
CA GLN A 185 6.44 -1.40 -7.61
C GLN A 185 7.23 -1.39 -8.92
N GLY A 186 8.36 -0.68 -8.99
CA GLY A 186 9.14 -0.54 -10.22
C GLY A 186 8.37 0.10 -11.37
N MET A 187 7.43 1.01 -11.06
CA MET A 187 6.55 1.61 -12.05
C MET A 187 7.19 2.80 -12.75
N GLY A 188 6.55 3.22 -13.86
CA GLY A 188 6.96 4.32 -14.71
C GLY A 188 7.71 3.84 -15.96
N ARG A 189 7.46 4.51 -17.07
CA ARG A 189 8.10 4.26 -18.37
C ARG A 189 8.46 5.58 -19.00
N HIS A 190 9.49 5.58 -19.83
CA HIS A 190 9.81 6.71 -20.67
C HIS A 190 9.07 6.58 -22.00
N TYR A 191 8.47 7.67 -22.43
CA TYR A 191 7.80 7.79 -23.72
C TYR A 191 8.37 8.97 -24.48
N ASP A 192 8.51 8.78 -25.80
CA ASP A 192 8.85 9.85 -26.70
C ASP A 192 7.64 10.79 -26.90
N GLU A 193 7.88 12.01 -27.31
CA GLU A 193 6.85 12.98 -27.69
C GLU A 193 6.10 12.48 -28.94
N GLY A 194 4.81 12.82 -29.02
CA GLY A 194 4.01 12.53 -30.19
C GLY A 194 2.54 12.28 -29.87
N PRO A 195 1.70 12.16 -30.90
CA PRO A 195 0.27 11.93 -30.71
C PRO A 195 0.02 10.60 -29.96
N SER A 196 -0.71 10.70 -28.86
CA SER A 196 -1.16 9.56 -28.07
C SER A 196 -2.55 9.82 -27.52
N PHE A 197 -3.37 8.79 -27.42
CA PHE A 197 -4.76 8.90 -26.98
C PHE A 197 -5.12 7.80 -26.00
N ASN A 198 -5.92 8.15 -25.01
CA ASN A 198 -6.66 7.19 -24.20
C ASN A 198 -8.12 7.17 -24.67
N TYR A 199 -8.71 5.98 -24.73
CA TYR A 199 -10.04 5.75 -25.27
C TYR A 199 -10.98 5.28 -24.18
N TYR A 200 -12.24 5.78 -24.22
CA TYR A 200 -13.26 5.45 -23.24
C TYR A 200 -14.61 5.25 -23.93
N LYS A 201 -15.35 4.24 -23.48
CA LYS A 201 -16.70 3.93 -23.96
C LYS A 201 -17.71 4.35 -22.90
N LEU A 202 -18.79 4.99 -23.32
CA LEU A 202 -19.91 5.30 -22.47
C LEU A 202 -20.68 4.03 -22.14
N GLU A 203 -20.76 3.68 -20.87
CA GLU A 203 -21.47 2.51 -20.37
C GLU A 203 -22.89 2.87 -19.89
N GLN A 204 -23.02 3.96 -19.15
CA GLN A 204 -24.29 4.48 -18.67
C GLN A 204 -24.34 6.01 -18.72
N SER A 205 -25.53 6.56 -18.99
CA SER A 205 -25.77 8.02 -18.97
C SER A 205 -27.17 8.33 -18.46
N THR A 206 -27.29 9.39 -17.69
CA THR A 206 -28.56 10.00 -17.27
C THR A 206 -28.87 11.29 -18.03
N VAL A 207 -27.99 11.68 -18.94
CA VAL A 207 -28.10 12.86 -19.81
C VAL A 207 -28.05 12.46 -21.28
N PRO A 208 -28.50 13.31 -22.23
CA PRO A 208 -28.37 13.01 -23.64
C PRO A 208 -26.93 12.71 -24.03
N SER A 209 -26.72 11.70 -24.84
CA SER A 209 -25.41 11.22 -25.26
C SER A 209 -25.38 10.87 -26.75
N LYS A 210 -24.15 10.83 -27.31
CA LYS A 210 -23.89 10.49 -28.72
C LYS A 210 -22.97 9.28 -28.83
N ALA A 211 -22.94 8.66 -30.00
CA ALA A 211 -22.01 7.56 -30.27
C ALA A 211 -20.52 7.99 -30.24
N ARG A 212 -20.26 9.25 -30.57
CA ARG A 212 -18.95 9.93 -30.46
C ARG A 212 -19.16 11.28 -29.80
N GLU A 213 -18.40 11.57 -28.77
CA GLU A 213 -18.45 12.80 -27.98
C GLU A 213 -17.09 13.48 -28.00
N SER A 214 -17.08 14.80 -27.91
CA SER A 214 -15.86 15.61 -27.91
C SER A 214 -15.05 15.46 -26.62
N ASP A 215 -15.76 15.27 -25.51
CA ASP A 215 -15.20 15.12 -24.16
C ASP A 215 -16.18 14.41 -23.23
N PHE A 216 -15.80 14.18 -22.00
CA PHE A 216 -16.61 13.50 -20.99
C PHE A 216 -17.86 14.27 -20.53
N PHE A 217 -17.89 15.59 -20.76
CA PHE A 217 -18.91 16.50 -20.22
C PHE A 217 -19.98 16.89 -21.25
N GLU A 218 -19.87 16.45 -22.50
CA GLU A 218 -20.87 16.73 -23.51
C GLU A 218 -22.28 16.33 -23.03
N GLY A 219 -23.22 17.28 -23.05
CA GLY A 219 -24.59 17.09 -22.54
C GLY A 219 -24.75 17.24 -21.02
N ILE A 220 -23.68 17.49 -20.28
CA ILE A 220 -23.71 17.79 -18.84
C ILE A 220 -23.71 19.32 -18.67
N ALA A 221 -24.61 19.85 -17.85
CA ALA A 221 -24.56 21.24 -17.40
C ALA A 221 -23.44 21.37 -16.33
N TYR A 222 -22.27 21.88 -16.74
CA TYR A 222 -21.10 21.97 -15.82
C TYR A 222 -20.45 23.37 -15.80
N THR A 223 -20.70 24.20 -16.81
CA THR A 223 -20.21 25.59 -16.81
C THR A 223 -21.06 26.46 -15.88
N TYR A 224 -20.50 27.58 -15.42
CA TYR A 224 -21.28 28.50 -14.59
C TYR A 224 -22.45 29.10 -15.35
N ASP A 225 -22.34 29.31 -16.67
CA ASP A 225 -23.47 29.75 -17.51
C ASP A 225 -24.57 28.66 -17.61
N ASP A 226 -24.22 27.38 -17.62
CA ASP A 226 -25.22 26.32 -17.55
C ASP A 226 -25.97 26.37 -16.22
N LEU A 227 -25.23 26.46 -15.11
CA LEU A 227 -25.82 26.59 -13.77
C LEU A 227 -26.67 27.86 -13.64
N ALA A 228 -26.23 28.97 -14.24
CA ALA A 228 -27.00 30.20 -14.28
C ALA A 228 -28.36 29.99 -14.97
N ARG A 229 -28.38 29.29 -16.12
CA ARG A 229 -29.64 28.96 -16.83
C ARG A 229 -30.56 28.07 -15.98
N GLU A 230 -30.01 27.13 -15.26
CA GLU A 230 -30.80 26.23 -14.39
C GLU A 230 -31.45 26.94 -13.20
N VAL A 231 -30.84 28.01 -12.68
CA VAL A 231 -31.37 28.72 -11.51
C VAL A 231 -32.20 29.93 -11.87
N ALA A 232 -32.08 30.49 -13.07
CA ALA A 232 -32.76 31.76 -13.48
C ALA A 232 -34.30 31.73 -13.27
N GLY A 233 -34.95 30.58 -13.47
CA GLY A 233 -36.39 30.41 -13.26
C GLY A 233 -36.83 30.12 -11.81
N LYS A 234 -35.89 30.03 -10.87
CA LYS A 234 -36.17 29.76 -9.46
C LYS A 234 -36.43 31.06 -8.67
N PRO A 235 -37.11 30.98 -7.49
CA PRO A 235 -37.24 32.14 -6.61
C PRO A 235 -35.85 32.70 -6.23
N ASP A 236 -35.70 34.03 -6.36
CA ASP A 236 -34.43 34.77 -6.21
C ASP A 236 -33.32 34.35 -7.21
N GLY A 237 -33.64 33.52 -8.22
CA GLY A 237 -32.70 32.93 -9.16
C GLY A 237 -32.03 33.92 -10.09
N GLU A 238 -32.68 35.01 -10.47
CA GLU A 238 -32.13 36.05 -11.36
C GLU A 238 -30.84 36.69 -10.83
N THR A 239 -30.79 36.98 -9.52
CA THR A 239 -29.57 37.52 -8.90
C THR A 239 -28.46 36.50 -8.89
N LEU A 240 -28.76 35.26 -8.53
CA LEU A 240 -27.81 34.18 -8.51
C LEU A 240 -27.30 33.84 -9.92
N ALA A 241 -28.16 33.83 -10.94
CA ALA A 241 -27.77 33.63 -12.32
C ALA A 241 -26.74 34.67 -12.81
N ARG A 242 -26.91 35.93 -12.43
CA ARG A 242 -25.93 36.98 -12.74
C ARG A 242 -24.59 36.73 -12.04
N GLU A 243 -24.58 36.34 -10.77
CA GLU A 243 -23.33 35.99 -10.06
C GLU A 243 -22.64 34.83 -10.75
N LEU A 244 -23.36 33.77 -11.12
CA LEU A 244 -22.78 32.60 -11.80
C LEU A 244 -22.23 32.95 -13.18
N SER A 245 -22.95 33.80 -13.99
CA SER A 245 -22.41 34.26 -15.27
C SER A 245 -21.17 35.16 -15.10
N THR A 246 -21.09 35.93 -14.01
CA THR A 246 -19.86 36.66 -13.67
C THR A 246 -18.71 35.68 -13.43
N LEU A 247 -18.94 34.61 -12.65
CA LEU A 247 -17.92 33.58 -12.40
C LEU A 247 -17.47 32.87 -13.69
N GLN A 248 -18.32 32.70 -14.69
CA GLN A 248 -17.93 32.16 -15.99
C GLN A 248 -16.92 33.09 -16.67
N LYS A 249 -17.24 34.38 -16.73
CA LYS A 249 -16.32 35.39 -17.29
C LYS A 249 -14.98 35.41 -16.55
N ASP A 250 -15.01 35.41 -15.22
CA ASP A 250 -13.78 35.43 -14.41
C ASP A 250 -12.93 34.16 -14.66
N ALA A 251 -13.55 32.98 -14.81
CA ALA A 251 -12.83 31.77 -15.17
C ALA A 251 -12.14 31.87 -16.54
N ASP A 252 -12.84 32.44 -17.52
CA ASP A 252 -12.29 32.70 -18.87
C ASP A 252 -11.13 33.71 -18.83
N ASP A 253 -11.24 34.75 -17.98
CA ASP A 253 -10.19 35.77 -17.79
C ASP A 253 -8.94 35.13 -17.11
N VAL A 254 -9.10 34.26 -16.10
CA VAL A 254 -8.01 33.50 -15.50
C VAL A 254 -7.28 32.63 -16.52
N ILE A 255 -8.03 31.92 -17.38
CA ILE A 255 -7.47 31.08 -18.44
C ILE A 255 -6.71 31.93 -19.47
N ALA A 256 -7.28 33.07 -19.90
CA ALA A 256 -6.66 33.98 -20.85
C ALA A 256 -5.40 34.66 -20.31
N ALA A 257 -5.31 34.84 -18.98
CA ALA A 257 -4.12 35.41 -18.32
C ALA A 257 -2.94 34.44 -18.32
N TYR A 258 -3.18 33.11 -18.31
CA TYR A 258 -2.15 32.09 -18.29
C TYR A 258 -1.28 32.10 -19.57
N PRO A 259 0.08 31.96 -19.48
CA PRO A 259 0.90 31.65 -18.28
C PRO A 259 1.53 32.90 -17.60
N ARG A 260 0.96 34.07 -17.74
CA ARG A 260 1.48 35.28 -17.08
C ARG A 260 1.07 35.31 -15.62
N PHE A 261 1.84 34.62 -14.74
CA PHE A 261 1.46 34.31 -13.35
C PHE A 261 1.04 35.53 -12.51
N ALA A 262 1.63 36.71 -12.69
CA ALA A 262 1.19 37.93 -12.00
C ALA A 262 -0.21 38.39 -12.41
N ASP A 263 -0.57 38.25 -13.70
CA ASP A 263 -1.90 38.53 -14.19
C ASP A 263 -2.88 37.43 -13.72
N VAL A 264 -2.48 36.16 -13.81
CA VAL A 264 -3.26 35.05 -13.28
C VAL A 264 -3.61 35.28 -11.80
N ALA A 265 -2.63 35.71 -10.99
CA ALA A 265 -2.86 36.00 -9.57
C ALA A 265 -3.94 37.05 -9.34
N ARG A 266 -4.00 38.09 -10.18
CA ARG A 266 -5.02 39.16 -10.10
C ARG A 266 -6.40 38.58 -10.41
N GLU A 267 -6.54 37.93 -11.58
CA GLU A 267 -7.83 37.35 -12.01
C GLU A 267 -8.33 36.28 -11.05
N VAL A 268 -7.42 35.44 -10.48
CA VAL A 268 -7.76 34.47 -9.43
C VAL A 268 -8.33 35.16 -8.19
N HIS A 269 -7.76 36.28 -7.75
CA HIS A 269 -8.25 37.01 -6.59
C HIS A 269 -9.56 37.76 -6.85
N ASP A 270 -9.78 38.26 -8.05
CA ASP A 270 -11.05 38.83 -8.47
C ASP A 270 -12.14 37.74 -8.49
N MET A 271 -11.90 36.60 -9.15
CA MET A 271 -12.80 35.43 -9.13
C MET A 271 -13.06 34.91 -7.72
N LEU A 272 -12.03 34.89 -6.81
CA LEU A 272 -12.19 34.45 -5.43
C LEU A 272 -13.18 35.35 -4.66
N SER A 273 -13.10 36.67 -4.85
CA SER A 273 -14.06 37.62 -4.27
C SER A 273 -15.48 37.32 -4.75
N ASP A 274 -15.64 37.04 -6.03
CA ASP A 274 -16.93 36.76 -6.63
C ASP A 274 -17.51 35.41 -6.22
N VAL A 275 -16.69 34.37 -6.09
CA VAL A 275 -17.10 33.06 -5.50
C VAL A 275 -17.58 33.23 -4.07
N GLN A 276 -16.89 34.02 -3.24
CA GLN A 276 -17.29 34.28 -1.85
C GLN A 276 -18.62 35.06 -1.77
N ARG A 277 -18.83 36.01 -2.69
CA ARG A 277 -20.11 36.72 -2.84
C ARG A 277 -21.21 35.74 -3.29
N ALA A 278 -20.97 34.93 -4.31
CA ALA A 278 -21.93 33.95 -4.81
C ALA A 278 -22.33 32.93 -3.71
N LEU A 279 -21.37 32.49 -2.88
CA LEU A 279 -21.67 31.64 -1.72
C LEU A 279 -22.64 32.33 -0.75
N THR A 280 -22.46 33.61 -0.48
CA THR A 280 -23.39 34.38 0.37
C THR A 280 -24.78 34.45 -0.26
N VAL A 281 -24.88 34.77 -1.56
CA VAL A 281 -26.14 34.81 -2.28
C VAL A 281 -26.86 33.47 -2.28
N VAL A 282 -26.15 32.34 -2.46
CA VAL A 282 -26.70 30.97 -2.38
C VAL A 282 -27.33 30.70 -1.01
N GLN A 283 -26.73 31.20 0.07
CA GLN A 283 -27.28 30.98 1.43
C GLN A 283 -28.53 31.80 1.69
N GLU A 284 -28.61 32.99 1.13
CA GLU A 284 -29.73 33.94 1.32
C GLU A 284 -30.91 33.69 0.35
N ALA A 285 -30.66 33.14 -0.84
CA ALA A 285 -31.68 32.89 -1.85
C ALA A 285 -32.73 31.85 -1.42
N LYS A 286 -33.97 31.97 -1.85
CA LYS A 286 -35.07 31.03 -1.59
C LYS A 286 -35.01 29.81 -2.52
N LEU A 287 -33.91 29.05 -2.42
CA LEU A 287 -33.70 27.83 -3.19
C LEU A 287 -34.22 26.58 -2.43
N ASP A 288 -34.62 25.59 -3.19
CA ASP A 288 -34.81 24.26 -2.63
C ASP A 288 -33.47 23.74 -2.07
N GLU A 289 -33.59 22.84 -1.10
CA GLU A 289 -32.42 22.37 -0.34
C GLU A 289 -31.39 21.61 -1.21
N ALA A 290 -31.85 20.86 -2.22
CA ALA A 290 -30.97 20.12 -3.12
C ALA A 290 -30.16 21.08 -4.01
N THR A 291 -30.80 22.08 -4.62
CA THR A 291 -30.12 23.12 -5.42
C THR A 291 -29.12 23.90 -4.57
N ARG A 292 -29.50 24.34 -3.36
CA ARG A 292 -28.61 25.05 -2.44
C ARG A 292 -27.38 24.19 -2.10
N ALA A 293 -27.57 22.93 -1.77
CA ALA A 293 -26.49 22.01 -1.41
C ALA A 293 -25.53 21.77 -2.60
N ASP A 294 -26.06 21.64 -3.83
CA ASP A 294 -25.26 21.44 -5.03
C ASP A 294 -24.40 22.66 -5.35
N LEU A 295 -24.99 23.82 -5.42
CA LEU A 295 -24.28 25.08 -5.69
C LEU A 295 -23.23 25.37 -4.60
N THR A 296 -23.58 25.19 -3.33
CA THR A 296 -22.63 25.36 -2.23
C THR A 296 -21.44 24.41 -2.38
N HIS A 297 -21.69 23.14 -2.73
CA HIS A 297 -20.62 22.17 -2.96
C HIS A 297 -19.67 22.62 -4.09
N ARG A 298 -20.22 22.94 -5.27
CA ARG A 298 -19.44 23.37 -6.44
C ARG A 298 -18.65 24.66 -6.19
N LEU A 299 -19.26 25.66 -5.57
CA LEU A 299 -18.58 26.90 -5.22
C LEU A 299 -17.50 26.71 -4.16
N LYS A 300 -17.70 25.82 -3.17
CA LYS A 300 -16.65 25.46 -2.19
C LYS A 300 -15.50 24.68 -2.81
N VAL A 301 -15.75 23.82 -3.79
CA VAL A 301 -14.70 23.18 -4.59
C VAL A 301 -13.89 24.24 -5.31
N LYS A 302 -14.55 25.18 -5.99
CA LYS A 302 -13.88 26.26 -6.72
C LYS A 302 -13.08 27.18 -5.79
N GLU A 303 -13.63 27.54 -4.63
CA GLU A 303 -12.89 28.34 -3.62
C GLU A 303 -11.56 27.68 -3.25
N ARG A 304 -11.56 26.36 -2.98
CA ARG A 304 -10.32 25.62 -2.68
C ARG A 304 -9.33 25.59 -3.85
N GLN A 305 -9.84 25.41 -5.08
CA GLN A 305 -9.01 25.47 -6.29
C GLN A 305 -8.35 26.85 -6.46
N LEU A 306 -9.12 27.93 -6.23
CA LEU A 306 -8.61 29.30 -6.30
C LEU A 306 -7.56 29.59 -5.21
N TYR A 307 -7.70 29.01 -4.01
CA TYR A 307 -6.66 29.10 -2.98
C TYR A 307 -5.33 28.46 -3.44
N THR A 308 -5.39 27.31 -4.08
CA THR A 308 -4.20 26.65 -4.64
C THR A 308 -3.62 27.48 -5.79
N ALA A 309 -4.44 27.90 -6.74
CA ALA A 309 -4.02 28.74 -7.86
C ALA A 309 -3.40 30.06 -7.40
N SER A 310 -3.96 30.69 -6.36
CA SER A 310 -3.40 31.89 -5.76
C SER A 310 -2.01 31.66 -5.20
N ALA A 311 -1.80 30.58 -4.42
CA ALA A 311 -0.49 30.28 -3.83
C ALA A 311 0.57 30.06 -4.92
N GLU A 312 0.23 29.29 -5.96
CA GLU A 312 1.12 29.00 -7.09
C GLU A 312 1.43 30.29 -7.90
N ALA A 313 0.40 31.03 -8.31
CA ALA A 313 0.58 32.25 -9.12
C ALA A 313 1.35 33.36 -8.38
N LEU A 314 1.22 33.44 -7.06
CA LEU A 314 1.96 34.36 -6.21
C LEU A 314 3.33 33.83 -5.78
N SER A 315 3.70 32.61 -6.16
CA SER A 315 4.93 31.93 -5.74
C SER A 315 5.07 31.90 -4.21
N LEU A 316 3.98 31.66 -3.49
CA LEU A 316 3.98 31.48 -2.04
C LEU A 316 4.51 30.11 -1.69
N VAL A 317 5.57 30.04 -0.89
CA VAL A 317 6.08 28.79 -0.35
C VAL A 317 5.83 28.74 1.16
N ALA A 318 4.83 27.96 1.54
CA ALA A 318 4.49 27.76 2.94
C ALA A 318 5.01 26.39 3.45
N LYS A 319 5.53 26.34 4.69
CA LYS A 319 6.07 25.10 5.29
C LYS A 319 5.72 25.01 6.76
N VAL A 320 5.47 23.77 7.22
CA VAL A 320 5.38 23.39 8.64
C VAL A 320 6.58 22.52 8.98
N ARG A 321 7.34 22.92 9.97
CA ARG A 321 8.55 22.20 10.40
C ARG A 321 8.55 22.01 11.91
N PRO A 322 8.21 20.80 12.38
CA PRO A 322 8.46 20.42 13.77
C PRO A 322 9.97 20.32 14.01
N GLU A 323 10.41 20.64 15.20
CA GLU A 323 11.79 20.42 15.65
C GLU A 323 12.13 18.92 15.66
N THR A 324 11.14 18.09 15.98
CA THR A 324 11.18 16.64 15.88
C THR A 324 9.82 16.12 15.44
N GLY A 325 9.80 15.15 14.52
CA GLY A 325 8.59 14.37 14.18
C GLY A 325 8.31 13.24 15.16
N GLU A 326 9.27 12.89 16.03
CA GLU A 326 9.19 11.82 17.01
C GLU A 326 8.78 12.38 18.37
N LEU A 327 7.52 12.27 18.73
CA LEU A 327 6.93 12.72 19.97
C LEU A 327 6.56 11.56 20.88
N VAL A 328 6.48 11.80 22.18
CA VAL A 328 5.88 10.86 23.15
C VAL A 328 4.76 11.57 23.92
N ALA A 329 3.79 10.80 24.40
CA ALA A 329 2.68 11.33 25.18
C ALA A 329 3.16 12.08 26.43
N GLY A 330 2.65 13.30 26.63
CA GLY A 330 3.05 14.22 27.70
C GLY A 330 4.27 15.10 27.41
N GLN A 331 4.83 15.05 26.18
CA GLN A 331 5.96 15.88 25.74
C GLN A 331 5.50 17.24 25.22
N THR A 332 6.37 18.24 25.32
CA THR A 332 6.28 19.48 24.56
C THR A 332 7.29 19.47 23.40
N ALA A 333 6.95 20.11 22.28
CA ALA A 333 7.82 20.27 21.13
C ALA A 333 7.59 21.61 20.44
N THR A 334 8.63 22.13 19.80
CA THR A 334 8.53 23.38 19.01
C THR A 334 8.17 23.04 17.56
N VAL A 335 7.18 23.77 17.01
CA VAL A 335 6.79 23.70 15.60
C VAL A 335 6.89 25.08 14.99
N LYS A 336 7.56 25.20 13.84
CA LYS A 336 7.69 26.44 13.07
C LYS A 336 6.82 26.40 11.84
N VAL A 337 6.06 27.46 11.60
CA VAL A 337 5.31 27.70 10.36
C VAL A 337 5.99 28.86 9.65
N THR A 338 6.32 28.69 8.38
CA THR A 338 6.98 29.72 7.57
C THR A 338 6.17 30.02 6.31
N ALA A 339 6.18 31.28 5.91
CA ALA A 339 5.68 31.73 4.61
C ALA A 339 6.76 32.57 3.94
N TYR A 340 7.16 32.15 2.74
CA TYR A 340 8.11 32.85 1.88
C TYR A 340 7.36 33.36 0.65
N ASN A 341 7.54 34.65 0.34
CA ASN A 341 7.01 35.25 -0.89
C ASN A 341 8.09 35.29 -1.97
N GLY A 342 8.00 34.38 -2.95
CA GLY A 342 8.86 34.34 -4.13
C GLY A 342 8.40 35.24 -5.28
N GLY A 343 7.17 35.76 -5.21
CA GLY A 343 6.57 36.61 -6.23
C GLY A 343 6.76 38.10 -5.99
N GLN A 344 6.57 38.91 -7.02
CA GLN A 344 6.72 40.37 -6.95
C GLN A 344 5.54 41.07 -6.23
N VAL A 345 4.39 40.42 -6.13
CA VAL A 345 3.20 40.96 -5.48
C VAL A 345 3.38 40.84 -3.95
N PRO A 346 3.28 41.93 -3.19
CA PRO A 346 3.37 41.84 -1.74
C PRO A 346 2.12 41.20 -1.14
N LEU A 347 2.34 40.23 -0.25
CA LEU A 347 1.27 39.60 0.54
C LEU A 347 0.98 40.46 1.76
N LYS A 348 -0.28 40.82 1.98
CA LYS A 348 -0.73 41.65 3.11
C LYS A 348 -1.48 40.83 4.15
N ASP A 349 -1.53 41.35 5.37
CA ASP A 349 -2.27 40.72 6.51
C ASP A 349 -1.98 39.21 6.62
N VAL A 350 -0.68 38.83 6.53
CA VAL A 350 -0.28 37.42 6.55
C VAL A 350 -0.44 36.87 7.97
N SER A 351 -1.17 35.77 8.12
CA SER A 351 -1.35 35.05 9.38
C SER A 351 -0.93 33.58 9.24
N LEU A 352 -0.13 33.12 10.19
CA LEU A 352 0.39 31.75 10.24
C LEU A 352 -0.22 31.02 11.42
N LYS A 353 -1.25 30.22 11.19
CA LYS A 353 -1.98 29.47 12.23
C LYS A 353 -1.59 28.00 12.21
N LEU A 354 -1.13 27.47 13.35
CA LEU A 354 -0.91 26.04 13.54
C LEU A 354 -2.21 25.36 13.98
N ASN A 355 -2.57 24.26 13.33
CA ASN A 355 -3.68 23.40 13.71
C ASN A 355 -3.12 22.11 14.31
N VAL A 356 -3.64 21.71 15.46
CA VAL A 356 -3.25 20.51 16.20
C VAL A 356 -4.51 19.67 16.51
N PRO A 357 -4.37 18.37 16.83
CA PRO A 357 -5.51 17.51 17.18
C PRO A 357 -6.29 18.05 18.40
N GLU A 358 -7.51 17.59 18.55
CA GLU A 358 -8.30 17.85 19.76
C GLU A 358 -7.57 17.34 21.00
N GLY A 359 -7.61 18.12 22.07
CA GLY A 359 -6.90 17.88 23.33
C GLY A 359 -5.45 18.34 23.33
N TRP A 360 -4.81 18.57 22.19
CA TRP A 360 -3.46 19.16 22.12
C TRP A 360 -3.54 20.68 22.28
N ARG A 361 -2.45 21.28 22.72
CA ARG A 361 -2.35 22.74 22.85
C ARG A 361 -1.20 23.27 22.02
N ALA A 362 -1.46 24.32 21.24
CA ALA A 362 -0.44 25.07 20.49
C ALA A 362 -0.40 26.49 21.02
N LYS A 363 0.69 26.86 21.71
CA LYS A 363 0.92 28.20 22.28
C LYS A 363 1.91 28.96 21.40
N PRO A 364 1.53 30.13 20.86
CA PRO A 364 2.48 30.95 20.11
C PRO A 364 3.65 31.41 21.02
N LEU A 365 4.86 31.35 20.48
CA LEU A 365 6.09 31.83 21.13
C LEU A 365 6.50 33.26 20.68
N GLY A 366 5.69 33.88 19.79
CA GLY A 366 5.94 35.22 19.26
C GLY A 366 4.81 35.63 18.31
N ALA A 367 5.11 36.53 17.37
CA ALA A 367 4.16 37.00 16.39
C ALA A 367 3.72 35.89 15.47
N THR A 368 2.40 35.85 15.19
CA THR A 368 1.75 34.93 14.23
C THR A 368 1.10 35.66 13.07
N SER A 369 1.06 37.01 13.14
CA SER A 369 0.49 37.87 12.10
C SER A 369 1.49 38.93 11.70
N PHE A 370 1.56 39.25 10.42
CA PHE A 370 2.51 40.14 9.80
C PHE A 370 1.78 41.04 8.82
N GLY A 371 1.99 42.35 8.88
CA GLY A 371 1.27 43.31 8.05
C GLY A 371 1.53 43.17 6.57
N GLN A 372 2.78 42.90 6.19
CA GLN A 372 3.17 42.70 4.78
C GLN A 372 4.40 41.80 4.68
N VAL A 373 4.43 40.96 3.63
CA VAL A 373 5.59 40.15 3.21
C VAL A 373 5.89 40.47 1.76
N GLY A 374 6.98 41.19 1.52
CA GLY A 374 7.42 41.60 0.18
C GLY A 374 8.17 40.49 -0.56
N TYR A 375 8.56 40.79 -1.79
CA TYR A 375 9.38 39.89 -2.60
C TYR A 375 10.63 39.42 -1.87
N ASN A 376 10.92 38.13 -1.98
CA ASN A 376 12.09 37.45 -1.37
C ASN A 376 12.17 37.57 0.15
N GLN A 377 11.03 37.74 0.83
CA GLN A 377 10.98 37.81 2.29
C GLN A 377 10.31 36.52 2.85
N THR A 378 10.79 36.15 4.05
CA THR A 378 10.22 35.05 4.82
C THR A 378 9.75 35.55 6.19
N VAL A 379 8.55 35.14 6.58
CA VAL A 379 8.04 35.30 7.94
C VAL A 379 7.89 33.96 8.62
N THR A 380 8.05 33.94 9.94
CA THR A 380 8.03 32.70 10.73
C THR A 380 7.24 32.91 12.02
N ALA A 381 6.29 32.00 12.26
CA ALA A 381 5.65 31.83 13.57
C ALA A 381 6.17 30.54 14.23
N ALA A 382 6.52 30.63 15.51
CA ALA A 382 6.92 29.50 16.32
C ALA A 382 5.83 29.17 17.36
N TYR A 383 5.60 27.90 17.57
CA TYR A 383 4.61 27.40 18.52
C TYR A 383 5.23 26.36 19.45
N GLU A 384 4.94 26.45 20.74
CA GLU A 384 5.11 25.35 21.68
C GLU A 384 3.86 24.48 21.62
N VAL A 385 4.04 23.21 21.27
CA VAL A 385 2.96 22.21 21.17
C VAL A 385 3.06 21.25 22.34
N GLU A 386 2.00 21.18 23.15
CA GLU A 386 1.87 20.23 24.26
C GLU A 386 1.09 19.01 23.78
N VAL A 387 1.69 17.82 23.87
CA VAL A 387 1.05 16.53 23.58
C VAL A 387 0.39 16.01 24.87
N PRO A 388 -0.89 15.64 24.87
CA PRO A 388 -1.56 15.07 26.04
C PRO A 388 -0.85 13.80 26.56
N LYS A 389 -0.96 13.53 27.87
CA LYS A 389 -0.37 12.34 28.49
C LYS A 389 -1.04 11.03 28.06
N ASP A 390 -2.25 11.10 27.56
CA ASP A 390 -3.10 10.02 27.05
C ASP A 390 -3.23 10.06 25.52
N ALA A 391 -2.39 10.85 24.83
CA ALA A 391 -2.39 10.89 23.38
C ALA A 391 -2.21 9.49 22.78
N PRO A 392 -3.03 9.09 21.81
CA PRO A 392 -2.93 7.78 21.19
C PRO A 392 -1.64 7.66 20.36
N LEU A 393 -1.16 6.44 20.21
CA LEU A 393 -0.03 6.14 19.36
C LEU A 393 -0.35 6.43 17.88
N PHE A 394 0.67 6.77 17.12
CA PHE A 394 0.58 7.11 15.71
C PHE A 394 -0.11 6.04 14.88
N GLN A 395 -1.01 6.48 14.01
CA GLN A 395 -1.74 5.67 13.03
C GLN A 395 -1.38 6.19 11.62
N PRO A 396 -0.74 5.40 10.75
CA PRO A 396 -0.15 5.89 9.49
C PRO A 396 -1.19 6.28 8.44
N TYR A 397 -2.44 5.84 8.57
CA TYR A 397 -3.51 6.08 7.60
C TYR A 397 -4.46 7.22 7.99
N LEU A 398 -4.33 7.74 9.19
CA LEU A 398 -5.04 8.94 9.59
C LEU A 398 -4.44 10.20 8.93
N PRO A 399 -5.25 11.25 8.76
CA PRO A 399 -4.74 12.54 8.30
C PRO A 399 -3.57 13.03 9.17
N PRO A 400 -2.65 13.87 8.61
CA PRO A 400 -1.57 14.46 9.39
C PRO A 400 -2.09 15.13 10.66
N SER A 401 -1.51 14.77 11.82
CA SER A 401 -1.94 15.28 13.13
C SER A 401 -1.70 16.79 13.27
N ILE A 402 -0.68 17.32 12.60
CA ILE A 402 -0.36 18.75 12.62
C ILE A 402 -0.46 19.30 11.20
N THR A 403 -1.16 20.43 11.04
CA THR A 403 -1.22 21.20 9.80
C THR A 403 -1.07 22.68 10.10
N ALA A 404 -0.85 23.52 9.08
CA ALA A 404 -0.93 24.97 9.26
C ALA A 404 -1.75 25.61 8.15
N ASP A 405 -2.48 26.68 8.52
CA ASP A 405 -3.15 27.57 7.60
C ASP A 405 -2.35 28.88 7.50
N VAL A 406 -1.90 29.18 6.30
CA VAL A 406 -1.26 30.45 5.94
C VAL A 406 -2.29 31.29 5.21
N SER A 407 -2.89 32.25 5.90
CA SER A 407 -3.84 33.19 5.28
C SER A 407 -3.15 34.49 4.91
N TYR A 408 -3.53 35.07 3.81
CA TYR A 408 -2.96 36.33 3.29
C TYR A 408 -3.93 37.04 2.38
N LYS A 409 -3.75 38.34 2.22
CA LYS A 409 -4.49 39.17 1.26
C LYS A 409 -3.60 39.57 0.09
N ALA A 410 -4.16 39.47 -1.12
CA ALA A 410 -3.64 40.03 -2.35
C ALA A 410 -4.81 40.54 -3.16
N PHE A 411 -4.63 41.64 -3.94
CA PHE A 411 -5.65 42.23 -4.81
C PHE A 411 -7.05 42.44 -4.19
N GLY A 412 -7.13 42.53 -2.86
CA GLY A 412 -8.39 42.83 -2.14
C GLY A 412 -9.08 41.63 -1.51
N SER A 413 -8.81 40.38 -1.93
CA SER A 413 -9.39 39.19 -1.36
C SER A 413 -8.43 38.41 -0.47
N THR A 414 -8.96 37.54 0.37
CA THR A 414 -8.19 36.69 1.29
C THR A 414 -8.13 35.26 0.77
N ALA A 415 -6.92 34.73 0.64
CA ALA A 415 -6.67 33.33 0.31
C ALA A 415 -6.05 32.60 1.51
N VAL A 416 -6.17 31.28 1.53
CA VAL A 416 -5.64 30.40 2.57
C VAL A 416 -4.90 29.23 1.92
N SER A 417 -3.62 29.09 2.24
CA SER A 417 -2.81 27.92 1.86
C SER A 417 -2.69 26.99 3.07
N ARG A 418 -3.28 25.79 2.98
CA ARG A 418 -3.11 24.75 4.00
C ARG A 418 -1.91 23.90 3.67
N VAL A 419 -1.02 23.71 4.65
CA VAL A 419 0.22 22.96 4.49
C VAL A 419 0.39 21.90 5.58
N VAL A 420 1.06 20.81 5.21
CA VAL A 420 1.37 19.68 6.09
C VAL A 420 2.90 19.51 6.19
N PRO A 421 3.41 18.93 7.29
CA PRO A 421 4.82 18.54 7.36
C PRO A 421 5.15 17.49 6.29
N SER A 422 6.37 17.54 5.74
CA SER A 422 6.87 16.54 4.77
C SER A 422 7.07 15.17 5.42
N ASP A 423 7.58 15.16 6.65
CA ASP A 423 7.72 13.96 7.47
C ASP A 423 6.52 13.81 8.40
N ALA A 424 6.17 12.58 8.74
CA ALA A 424 5.11 12.33 9.71
C ALA A 424 5.48 12.86 11.10
N VAL A 425 4.51 13.50 11.77
CA VAL A 425 4.60 13.83 13.19
C VAL A 425 3.85 12.75 13.95
N ALA A 426 4.61 11.94 14.69
CA ALA A 426 4.13 10.71 15.28
C ALA A 426 4.25 10.69 16.80
N VAL A 427 3.19 10.33 17.50
CA VAL A 427 3.26 9.92 18.91
C VAL A 427 3.73 8.49 18.96
N LEU A 428 4.95 8.25 19.45
CA LEU A 428 5.61 6.95 19.50
C LEU A 428 5.59 6.39 20.94
N PRO A 429 5.74 5.06 21.12
CA PRO A 429 5.91 4.50 22.44
C PRO A 429 7.17 5.07 23.10
N PRO A 430 7.14 5.45 24.39
CA PRO A 430 8.30 5.99 25.10
C PRO A 430 9.56 5.12 24.97
N PHE A 431 9.38 3.80 24.95
CA PHE A 431 10.38 2.80 24.60
C PHE A 431 9.81 1.93 23.48
N SER A 432 10.43 2.00 22.32
CA SER A 432 10.09 1.13 21.18
C SER A 432 10.82 -0.19 21.34
N LEU A 433 10.07 -1.27 21.23
CA LEU A 433 10.53 -2.65 21.45
C LEU A 433 10.53 -3.43 20.14
N SER A 434 11.53 -4.24 19.88
CA SER A 434 11.53 -5.24 18.83
C SER A 434 12.12 -6.56 19.33
N LEU A 435 11.58 -7.67 18.86
CA LEU A 435 12.04 -9.03 19.21
C LEU A 435 12.73 -9.66 18.00
N ASP A 436 13.79 -10.38 18.28
CA ASP A 436 14.52 -11.17 17.31
C ASP A 436 14.76 -12.59 17.91
N PRO A 437 14.16 -13.64 17.30
CA PRO A 437 13.29 -13.62 16.13
C PRO A 437 11.91 -12.99 16.40
N GLY A 438 11.24 -12.47 15.36
CA GLY A 438 9.85 -12.02 15.42
C GLY A 438 8.84 -13.16 15.22
N ALA A 439 9.30 -14.32 14.72
CA ALA A 439 8.51 -15.54 14.52
C ALA A 439 9.38 -16.77 14.77
N ALA A 440 8.84 -17.81 15.39
CA ALA A 440 9.58 -19.03 15.71
C ALA A 440 8.71 -20.29 15.62
N VAL A 441 9.34 -21.40 15.25
CA VAL A 441 8.74 -22.73 15.31
C VAL A 441 9.12 -23.39 16.64
N LEU A 442 8.14 -23.94 17.34
CA LEU A 442 8.32 -24.77 18.51
C LEU A 442 7.98 -26.24 18.18
N ASN A 443 8.98 -27.08 18.19
CA ASN A 443 8.77 -28.50 17.93
C ASN A 443 8.20 -29.22 19.16
N THR A 444 6.94 -29.67 19.10
CA THR A 444 6.30 -30.36 20.21
C THR A 444 6.89 -31.73 20.53
N LEU A 445 7.73 -32.29 19.64
CA LEU A 445 8.53 -33.49 19.95
C LEU A 445 9.74 -33.20 20.87
N LYS A 446 10.11 -31.90 20.97
CA LYS A 446 11.17 -31.36 21.82
C LYS A 446 10.63 -30.18 22.64
N PRO A 447 9.57 -30.36 23.43
CA PRO A 447 8.77 -29.23 23.96
C PRO A 447 9.53 -28.32 24.93
N GLN A 448 10.65 -28.78 25.50
CA GLN A 448 11.45 -28.01 26.45
C GLN A 448 12.70 -27.35 25.81
N GLU A 449 12.83 -27.42 24.49
CA GLU A 449 13.91 -26.71 23.80
C GLU A 449 13.74 -25.19 24.01
N PRO A 450 14.75 -24.50 24.59
CA PRO A 450 14.62 -23.11 24.94
C PRO A 450 14.67 -22.23 23.67
N ILE A 451 13.85 -21.17 23.66
CA ILE A 451 13.85 -20.16 22.61
C ILE A 451 14.67 -18.97 23.10
N SER A 452 15.74 -18.65 22.39
CA SER A 452 16.52 -17.43 22.65
C SER A 452 15.83 -16.25 21.99
N VAL A 453 15.57 -15.19 22.76
CA VAL A 453 14.88 -13.98 22.29
C VAL A 453 15.74 -12.78 22.65
N LYS A 454 16.15 -12.02 21.65
CA LYS A 454 16.81 -10.73 21.83
C LYS A 454 15.77 -9.63 21.75
N VAL A 455 15.62 -8.83 22.80
CA VAL A 455 14.78 -7.64 22.81
C VAL A 455 15.65 -6.42 22.59
N THR A 456 15.40 -5.69 21.52
CA THR A 456 16.03 -4.40 21.25
C THR A 456 15.09 -3.28 21.65
N VAL A 457 15.62 -2.31 22.41
CA VAL A 457 14.86 -1.22 23.00
C VAL A 457 15.46 0.11 22.55
N LYS A 458 14.65 0.98 21.93
CA LYS A 458 15.02 2.35 21.55
C LYS A 458 14.28 3.34 22.43
N ASN A 459 15.02 4.25 23.07
CA ASN A 459 14.46 5.33 23.88
C ASN A 459 13.96 6.50 23.00
N TYR A 460 12.68 6.80 23.05
CA TYR A 460 12.08 7.99 22.40
C TYR A 460 11.79 9.14 23.38
N GLN A 461 11.98 8.92 24.70
CA GLN A 461 11.79 9.97 25.67
C GLN A 461 12.88 11.07 25.55
N PRO A 462 12.56 12.33 25.86
CA PRO A 462 13.55 13.39 25.92
C PRO A 462 14.59 13.12 27.03
N GLY A 463 15.88 13.05 26.66
CA GLY A 463 16.97 12.91 27.62
C GLY A 463 17.21 11.49 28.14
N ALA A 464 17.78 11.41 29.34
CA ALA A 464 18.06 10.14 30.00
C ALA A 464 16.79 9.48 30.51
N ALA A 465 16.74 8.14 30.43
CA ALA A 465 15.58 7.36 30.84
C ALA A 465 16.00 5.95 31.29
N GLU A 466 15.18 5.35 32.12
CA GLU A 466 15.38 3.97 32.59
C GLU A 466 14.10 3.16 32.40
N ALA A 467 14.25 1.86 32.12
CA ALA A 467 13.14 0.92 32.03
C ALA A 467 13.57 -0.48 32.41
N ASP A 468 12.68 -1.20 33.09
CA ASP A 468 12.79 -2.65 33.29
C ASP A 468 12.17 -3.37 32.10
N ILE A 469 12.95 -4.20 31.42
CA ILE A 469 12.52 -4.96 30.25
C ILE A 469 12.18 -6.39 30.68
N SER A 470 11.01 -6.88 30.31
CA SER A 470 10.54 -8.23 30.62
C SER A 470 9.78 -8.81 29.43
N LEU A 471 9.52 -10.10 29.47
CA LEU A 471 8.64 -10.78 28.52
C LEU A 471 7.41 -11.31 29.24
N ASP A 472 6.23 -10.99 28.72
CA ASP A 472 5.00 -11.67 29.08
C ASP A 472 4.89 -12.94 28.25
N VAL A 473 4.86 -14.09 28.90
CA VAL A 473 4.87 -15.41 28.27
C VAL A 473 3.57 -16.18 28.56
N PRO A 474 3.20 -17.19 27.77
CA PRO A 474 2.02 -18.02 28.03
C PRO A 474 2.07 -18.71 29.38
N ALA A 475 0.89 -19.06 29.92
CA ALA A 475 0.76 -19.71 31.21
C ALA A 475 1.60 -21.02 31.28
N GLY A 476 2.36 -21.18 32.36
CA GLY A 476 3.22 -22.33 32.57
C GLY A 476 4.57 -22.27 31.87
N TRP A 477 4.85 -21.24 31.07
CA TRP A 477 6.17 -20.98 30.50
C TRP A 477 7.01 -20.17 31.48
N THR A 478 8.32 -20.24 31.35
CA THR A 478 9.24 -19.43 32.17
C THR A 478 10.22 -18.65 31.30
N VAL A 479 10.74 -17.56 31.87
CA VAL A 479 11.68 -16.67 31.18
C VAL A 479 12.84 -16.32 32.11
N GLU A 480 14.06 -16.34 31.57
CA GLU A 480 15.29 -15.95 32.25
C GLU A 480 16.11 -14.96 31.41
N PRO A 481 16.54 -13.81 32.00
CA PRO A 481 16.17 -13.32 33.33
C PRO A 481 14.69 -12.94 33.39
N LYS A 482 14.06 -12.86 34.55
CA LYS A 482 12.65 -12.42 34.69
C LYS A 482 12.43 -10.97 34.24
N ALA A 483 13.42 -10.12 34.47
CA ALA A 483 13.49 -8.76 34.01
C ALA A 483 14.95 -8.31 33.92
N SER A 484 15.20 -7.27 33.11
CA SER A 484 16.53 -6.68 32.95
C SER A 484 16.40 -5.15 32.91
N PRO A 485 17.03 -4.41 33.86
CA PRO A 485 17.03 -2.97 33.84
C PRO A 485 17.92 -2.45 32.72
N LEU A 486 17.46 -1.46 31.98
CA LEU A 486 18.22 -0.70 30.99
C LEU A 486 18.15 0.77 31.28
N ALA A 487 19.32 1.44 31.31
CA ALA A 487 19.44 2.88 31.44
C ALA A 487 19.92 3.48 30.11
N PHE A 488 19.29 4.53 29.67
CA PHE A 488 19.58 5.27 28.44
C PHE A 488 20.09 6.67 28.79
N ALA A 489 21.16 7.10 28.16
CA ALA A 489 21.74 8.43 28.42
C ALA A 489 21.01 9.54 27.65
N ALA A 490 20.41 9.20 26.50
CA ALA A 490 19.77 10.19 25.64
C ALA A 490 18.62 9.60 24.81
N LYS A 491 17.78 10.49 24.26
CA LYS A 491 16.81 10.15 23.22
C LYS A 491 17.53 9.52 22.01
N GLY A 492 16.92 8.49 21.43
CA GLY A 492 17.43 7.77 20.26
C GLY A 492 18.42 6.67 20.58
N GLU A 493 18.93 6.57 21.82
CA GLU A 493 19.82 5.48 22.21
C GLU A 493 19.10 4.15 22.14
N THR A 494 19.81 3.13 21.62
CA THR A 494 19.29 1.78 21.43
C THR A 494 20.15 0.80 22.22
N LYS A 495 19.51 -0.08 22.98
CA LYS A 495 20.14 -1.16 23.75
C LYS A 495 19.41 -2.47 23.54
N SER A 496 20.09 -3.58 23.78
CA SER A 496 19.48 -4.91 23.66
C SER A 496 19.74 -5.74 24.90
N VAL A 497 18.81 -6.63 25.19
CA VAL A 497 18.91 -7.65 26.23
C VAL A 497 18.46 -8.99 25.67
N ALA A 498 19.13 -10.06 26.08
CA ALA A 498 18.77 -11.43 25.71
C ALA A 498 17.94 -12.09 26.80
N PHE A 499 16.93 -12.82 26.39
CA PHE A 499 16.08 -13.65 27.23
C PHE A 499 16.10 -15.09 26.74
N THR A 500 15.92 -16.01 27.64
CA THR A 500 15.69 -17.43 27.34
C THR A 500 14.27 -17.77 27.74
N VAL A 501 13.41 -18.06 26.80
CA VAL A 501 12.03 -18.51 27.02
C VAL A 501 12.03 -20.03 27.04
N LYS A 502 11.53 -20.63 28.12
CA LYS A 502 11.37 -22.07 28.25
C LYS A 502 9.88 -22.42 28.21
N PRO A 503 9.43 -23.11 27.18
CA PRO A 503 8.05 -23.57 27.09
C PRO A 503 7.71 -24.61 28.17
N SER A 504 6.41 -24.76 28.44
CA SER A 504 5.91 -25.84 29.31
C SER A 504 6.14 -27.21 28.67
N ALA A 505 6.47 -28.21 29.48
CA ALA A 505 6.57 -29.61 29.02
C ALA A 505 5.26 -30.15 28.41
N ALA A 506 4.13 -29.55 28.75
CA ALA A 506 2.79 -29.94 28.27
C ALA A 506 2.28 -29.02 27.11
N VAL A 507 3.19 -28.35 26.39
CA VAL A 507 2.81 -27.51 25.24
C VAL A 507 2.12 -28.38 24.19
N LYS A 508 1.00 -27.85 23.65
CA LYS A 508 0.22 -28.48 22.57
C LYS A 508 0.49 -27.78 21.25
N SER A 509 0.12 -28.42 20.15
CA SER A 509 0.09 -27.77 18.84
C SER A 509 -0.86 -26.57 18.88
N GLY A 510 -0.42 -25.44 18.28
CA GLY A 510 -1.17 -24.19 18.24
C GLY A 510 -0.25 -22.98 18.22
N THR A 511 -0.85 -21.80 18.18
CA THR A 511 -0.14 -20.51 18.15
C THR A 511 -0.01 -19.94 19.56
N TYR A 512 1.18 -19.45 19.88
CA TYR A 512 1.51 -18.80 21.15
C TYR A 512 2.16 -17.46 20.88
N THR A 513 1.94 -16.49 21.78
CA THR A 513 2.50 -15.15 21.67
C THR A 513 3.34 -14.84 22.91
N VAL A 514 4.52 -14.27 22.68
CA VAL A 514 5.39 -13.70 23.70
C VAL A 514 5.47 -12.21 23.44
N THR A 515 5.12 -11.38 24.43
CA THR A 515 5.08 -9.93 24.29
C THR A 515 6.19 -9.27 25.09
N ALA A 516 6.99 -8.41 24.45
CA ALA A 516 7.98 -7.62 25.17
C ALA A 516 7.32 -6.44 25.86
N VAL A 517 7.77 -6.14 27.08
CA VAL A 517 7.26 -5.09 27.94
C VAL A 517 8.41 -4.27 28.50
N ALA A 518 8.36 -2.95 28.32
CA ALA A 518 9.23 -2.00 29.00
C ALA A 518 8.43 -1.23 30.06
N ARG A 519 8.83 -1.31 31.32
CA ARG A 519 8.20 -0.59 32.45
C ARG A 519 9.07 0.53 32.95
N ALA A 520 8.54 1.74 33.01
CA ALA A 520 9.18 2.91 33.55
C ALA A 520 8.23 3.58 34.59
N GLY A 521 8.43 3.30 35.87
CA GLY A 521 7.48 3.67 36.91
C GLY A 521 6.12 2.98 36.68
N ALA A 522 5.07 3.78 36.62
CA ALA A 522 3.70 3.30 36.39
C ALA A 522 3.34 3.14 34.89
N LYS A 523 4.25 3.49 33.97
CA LYS A 523 3.99 3.44 32.52
C LYS A 523 4.56 2.16 31.92
N GLU A 524 3.82 1.58 30.99
CA GLU A 524 4.27 0.43 30.18
C GLU A 524 4.32 0.80 28.71
N SER A 525 5.33 0.28 28.00
CA SER A 525 5.42 0.24 26.53
C SER A 525 5.39 -1.24 26.08
N ARG A 526 4.51 -1.55 25.14
CA ARG A 526 4.30 -2.89 24.57
C ARG A 526 4.35 -2.90 23.05
N HIS A 527 4.81 -1.80 22.47
CA HIS A 527 4.80 -1.60 21.02
C HIS A 527 6.20 -1.30 20.49
N GLY A 528 6.43 -1.73 19.28
CA GLY A 528 7.53 -1.31 18.44
C GLY A 528 7.12 -0.16 17.51
N ALA A 529 8.09 0.65 17.11
CA ALA A 529 7.93 1.65 16.09
C ALA A 529 9.00 1.41 15.01
N GLN A 530 8.62 0.76 13.93
CA GLN A 530 9.47 0.63 12.75
C GLN A 530 9.52 1.97 12.04
N VAL A 531 10.72 2.49 11.81
CA VAL A 531 10.94 3.71 11.03
C VAL A 531 10.97 3.34 9.55
N ILE A 532 10.08 3.93 8.76
CA ILE A 532 10.05 3.80 7.30
C ILE A 532 10.53 5.12 6.73
N ARG A 533 11.65 5.09 5.99
CA ARG A 533 12.27 6.30 5.44
C ARG A 533 12.83 6.05 4.06
N TYR A 534 12.27 6.75 3.08
CA TYR A 534 12.77 6.75 1.70
C TYR A 534 12.80 8.18 1.16
N PRO A 535 13.79 8.56 0.33
CA PRO A 535 13.94 9.93 -0.14
C PRO A 535 12.70 10.52 -0.84
N HIS A 536 11.93 9.68 -1.54
CA HIS A 536 10.76 10.11 -2.32
C HIS A 536 9.46 10.22 -1.51
N ILE A 537 9.39 9.65 -0.31
CA ILE A 537 8.19 9.66 0.54
C ILE A 537 8.41 10.26 1.94
N GLY A 538 9.66 10.67 2.26
CA GLY A 538 10.01 11.16 3.58
C GLY A 538 10.00 10.07 4.65
N THR A 539 9.79 10.48 5.91
CA THR A 539 9.79 9.59 7.07
C THR A 539 8.38 9.37 7.58
N THR A 540 8.04 8.11 7.84
CA THR A 540 6.83 7.70 8.53
C THR A 540 7.12 6.52 9.46
N TYR A 541 6.11 6.02 10.16
CA TYR A 541 6.28 4.99 11.18
C TYR A 541 5.21 3.91 11.05
N TYR A 542 5.60 2.68 11.33
CA TYR A 542 4.68 1.58 11.57
C TYR A 542 4.76 1.21 13.05
N VAL A 543 3.73 1.55 13.80
CA VAL A 543 3.62 1.20 15.23
C VAL A 543 2.78 -0.06 15.35
N GLN A 544 3.38 -1.09 15.96
CA GLN A 544 2.78 -2.42 16.10
C GLN A 544 3.11 -3.03 17.46
N PRO A 545 2.34 -4.02 17.96
CA PRO A 545 2.69 -4.76 19.15
C PRO A 545 4.09 -5.38 19.04
N ALA A 546 4.85 -5.36 20.12
CA ALA A 546 6.17 -5.96 20.19
C ALA A 546 6.05 -7.44 20.59
N GLU A 547 5.75 -8.28 19.62
CA GLU A 547 5.39 -9.68 19.80
C GLU A 547 6.30 -10.62 19.02
N LEU A 548 6.58 -11.79 19.61
CA LEU A 548 7.12 -12.96 18.96
C LEU A 548 5.98 -13.97 18.81
N MET A 549 5.62 -14.29 17.57
CA MET A 549 4.67 -15.35 17.25
C MET A 549 5.38 -16.70 17.24
N ILE A 550 4.84 -17.66 17.96
CA ILE A 550 5.40 -19.03 18.05
C ILE A 550 4.34 -20.01 17.57
N GLN A 551 4.65 -20.75 16.51
CA GLN A 551 3.80 -21.83 16.03
C GLN A 551 4.35 -23.17 16.54
N ALA A 552 3.59 -23.82 17.41
CA ALA A 552 3.95 -25.14 17.98
C ALA A 552 3.29 -26.27 17.19
N PHE A 553 4.07 -27.25 16.75
CA PHE A 553 3.59 -28.47 16.09
C PHE A 553 4.67 -29.57 16.12
N ASP A 554 4.27 -30.80 15.85
CA ASP A 554 5.22 -31.92 15.74
C ASP A 554 6.00 -31.83 14.41
N LEU A 555 7.33 -31.93 14.50
CA LEU A 555 8.22 -31.90 13.36
C LEU A 555 9.40 -32.85 13.55
N LYS A 556 9.55 -33.77 12.60
CA LYS A 556 10.73 -34.65 12.53
C LYS A 556 11.71 -34.06 11.52
N VAL A 557 12.94 -33.84 11.98
CA VAL A 557 14.05 -33.35 11.14
C VAL A 557 15.17 -34.39 11.25
N PRO A 558 15.69 -34.92 10.11
CA PRO A 558 16.82 -35.88 10.15
C PRO A 558 18.07 -35.22 10.73
N GLU A 559 18.74 -35.95 11.61
CA GLU A 559 20.02 -35.50 12.17
C GLU A 559 21.11 -35.44 11.09
N GLY A 560 21.90 -34.37 11.12
CA GLY A 560 23.04 -34.18 10.23
C GLY A 560 22.71 -33.85 8.78
N LEU A 561 21.44 -33.59 8.43
CA LEU A 561 21.03 -33.18 7.10
C LEU A 561 21.72 -31.89 6.70
N LYS A 562 22.47 -31.90 5.59
CA LYS A 562 23.21 -30.76 5.07
C LYS A 562 22.52 -30.21 3.81
N VAL A 563 22.06 -28.99 3.87
CA VAL A 563 21.37 -28.30 2.76
C VAL A 563 22.19 -27.12 2.27
N GLY A 564 22.53 -27.12 0.99
CA GLY A 564 23.06 -25.93 0.29
C GLY A 564 21.88 -25.09 -0.23
N TYR A 565 21.81 -23.82 0.12
CA TYR A 565 20.72 -22.93 -0.33
C TYR A 565 21.27 -21.81 -1.25
N VAL A 566 20.69 -21.70 -2.44
CA VAL A 566 21.02 -20.64 -3.40
C VAL A 566 19.94 -19.56 -3.32
N SER A 567 20.16 -18.53 -2.50
CA SER A 567 19.24 -17.44 -2.37
C SER A 567 19.27 -16.52 -3.61
N SER A 568 18.11 -16.14 -4.08
CA SER A 568 17.91 -15.09 -5.09
C SER A 568 17.70 -13.69 -4.48
N GLY A 569 17.54 -13.63 -3.13
CA GLY A 569 17.18 -12.41 -2.40
C GLY A 569 15.68 -12.16 -2.29
N PHE A 570 14.82 -13.06 -2.80
CA PHE A 570 13.35 -12.91 -2.79
C PHE A 570 12.64 -13.83 -1.81
N ASP A 571 13.36 -14.68 -1.09
CA ASP A 571 12.85 -15.50 -0.02
C ASP A 571 13.88 -15.62 1.13
N ASN A 572 13.43 -16.11 2.29
CA ASN A 572 14.22 -16.32 3.48
C ASN A 572 13.96 -17.71 4.09
N ILE A 573 13.62 -18.68 3.27
CA ILE A 573 13.32 -20.06 3.70
C ILE A 573 14.51 -20.68 4.44
N ASP A 574 15.74 -20.35 4.05
CA ASP A 574 16.96 -20.82 4.71
C ASP A 574 17.03 -20.48 6.20
N GLU A 575 16.52 -19.32 6.61
CA GLU A 575 16.48 -18.89 8.01
C GLU A 575 15.54 -19.78 8.83
N TYR A 576 14.36 -20.08 8.29
CA TYR A 576 13.37 -20.96 8.96
C TYR A 576 13.84 -22.41 9.00
N LEU A 577 14.50 -22.91 7.95
CA LEU A 577 15.11 -24.24 7.98
C LEU A 577 16.19 -24.36 9.06
N LYS A 578 17.01 -23.30 9.26
CA LYS A 578 17.98 -23.25 10.39
C LYS A 578 17.29 -23.28 11.75
N GLN A 579 16.19 -22.53 11.90
CA GLN A 579 15.43 -22.52 13.15
C GLN A 579 14.90 -23.90 13.53
N VAL A 580 14.46 -24.70 12.55
CA VAL A 580 13.96 -26.06 12.83
C VAL A 580 15.07 -27.12 12.92
N GLY A 581 16.34 -26.73 12.87
CA GLY A 581 17.48 -27.60 13.09
C GLY A 581 18.09 -28.24 11.85
N VAL A 582 17.76 -27.77 10.65
CA VAL A 582 18.43 -28.16 9.41
C VAL A 582 19.77 -27.42 9.28
N ASN A 583 20.85 -28.12 8.95
CA ASN A 583 22.15 -27.49 8.71
C ASN A 583 22.18 -26.87 7.30
N VAL A 584 21.91 -25.57 7.22
CA VAL A 584 21.81 -24.82 5.93
C VAL A 584 23.04 -23.95 5.73
N THR A 585 23.67 -24.09 4.56
CA THR A 585 24.75 -23.24 4.07
C THR A 585 24.27 -22.41 2.87
N LEU A 586 24.39 -21.09 2.93
CA LEU A 586 24.15 -20.22 1.77
C LEU A 586 25.29 -20.39 0.77
N LEU A 587 24.97 -20.73 -0.49
CA LEU A 587 25.95 -20.98 -1.53
C LEU A 587 26.26 -19.68 -2.29
N SER A 588 27.55 -19.33 -2.32
CA SER A 588 28.07 -18.23 -3.16
C SER A 588 28.18 -18.65 -4.63
N ALA A 589 28.40 -17.68 -5.52
CA ALA A 589 28.69 -17.97 -6.93
C ALA A 589 29.88 -18.92 -7.07
N LYS A 590 30.95 -18.70 -6.30
CA LYS A 590 32.13 -19.55 -6.32
C LYS A 590 31.83 -21.01 -5.92
N ASP A 591 30.95 -21.22 -4.94
CA ASP A 591 30.55 -22.56 -4.53
C ASP A 591 29.83 -23.29 -5.67
N ILE A 592 28.96 -22.58 -6.40
CA ILE A 592 28.22 -23.12 -7.56
C ILE A 592 29.18 -23.37 -8.74
N GLU A 593 30.09 -22.46 -9.04
CA GLU A 593 30.96 -22.54 -10.20
C GLU A 593 32.08 -23.59 -10.03
N SER A 594 32.63 -23.71 -8.83
CA SER A 594 33.84 -24.50 -8.60
C SER A 594 33.90 -25.28 -7.28
N GLY A 595 32.96 -25.04 -6.35
CA GLY A 595 32.94 -25.71 -5.06
C GLY A 595 32.59 -27.20 -5.14
N ASP A 596 32.86 -27.94 -4.08
CA ASP A 596 32.44 -29.34 -3.97
C ASP A 596 30.96 -29.44 -3.53
N LEU A 597 30.08 -29.71 -4.50
CA LEU A 597 28.63 -29.83 -4.26
C LEU A 597 28.28 -31.15 -3.55
N SER A 598 29.14 -32.17 -3.62
CA SER A 598 28.85 -33.51 -3.04
C SER A 598 28.79 -33.54 -1.51
N GLN A 599 29.26 -32.49 -0.86
CA GLN A 599 29.18 -32.33 0.60
C GLN A 599 27.75 -32.06 1.11
N TYR A 600 26.82 -31.68 0.23
CA TYR A 600 25.41 -31.40 0.55
C TYR A 600 24.53 -32.60 0.22
N ASP A 601 23.62 -32.96 1.10
CA ASP A 601 22.58 -33.98 0.84
C ASP A 601 21.55 -33.41 -0.16
N THR A 602 21.22 -32.14 -0.01
CA THR A 602 20.26 -31.42 -0.88
C THR A 602 20.79 -30.04 -1.22
N ILE A 603 20.56 -29.62 -2.47
CA ILE A 603 20.73 -28.23 -2.89
C ILE A 603 19.33 -27.69 -3.20
N VAL A 604 19.02 -26.49 -2.69
CA VAL A 604 17.75 -25.77 -2.95
C VAL A 604 18.05 -24.52 -3.73
N LEU A 605 17.37 -24.33 -4.87
CA LEU A 605 17.33 -23.06 -5.57
C LEU A 605 16.10 -22.28 -5.06
N GLY A 606 16.34 -21.09 -4.52
CA GLY A 606 15.31 -20.15 -4.11
C GLY A 606 14.41 -19.73 -5.28
N ILE A 607 13.30 -19.09 -4.98
CA ILE A 607 12.39 -18.62 -6.04
C ILE A 607 13.12 -17.73 -7.04
N ARG A 608 12.82 -17.90 -8.34
CA ARG A 608 13.35 -17.06 -9.43
C ARG A 608 14.90 -17.07 -9.54
N ALA A 609 15.57 -18.05 -8.97
CA ALA A 609 17.04 -18.04 -8.84
C ALA A 609 17.77 -17.89 -10.19
N TYR A 610 17.32 -18.52 -11.28
CA TYR A 610 17.93 -18.37 -12.60
C TYR A 610 17.85 -16.94 -13.18
N GLY A 611 16.90 -16.14 -12.72
CA GLY A 611 16.78 -14.74 -13.13
C GLY A 611 17.78 -13.81 -12.47
N PHE A 612 18.24 -14.15 -11.26
CA PHE A 612 19.03 -13.25 -10.41
C PHE A 612 20.41 -13.79 -10.01
N ARG A 613 20.69 -15.04 -10.38
CA ARG A 613 21.96 -15.75 -10.12
C ARG A 613 22.50 -16.29 -11.45
N PRO A 614 23.16 -15.43 -12.26
CA PRO A 614 23.58 -15.77 -13.64
C PRO A 614 24.55 -16.95 -13.69
N GLU A 615 25.34 -17.19 -12.65
CA GLU A 615 26.21 -18.36 -12.53
C GLU A 615 25.46 -19.70 -12.56
N LEU A 616 24.17 -19.72 -12.22
CA LEU A 616 23.37 -20.95 -12.31
C LEU A 616 23.18 -21.40 -13.76
N ILE A 617 23.04 -20.46 -14.70
CA ILE A 617 22.92 -20.78 -16.14
C ILE A 617 24.20 -21.45 -16.62
N SER A 618 25.37 -20.84 -16.37
CA SER A 618 26.65 -21.36 -16.83
C SER A 618 27.06 -22.64 -16.13
N SER A 619 26.63 -22.84 -14.88
CA SER A 619 26.94 -24.01 -14.06
C SER A 619 25.82 -25.05 -14.01
N ASN A 620 24.76 -24.93 -14.81
CA ASN A 620 23.62 -25.85 -14.75
C ASN A 620 24.02 -27.31 -14.97
N ALA A 621 24.98 -27.57 -15.89
CA ALA A 621 25.50 -28.91 -16.12
C ALA A 621 26.15 -29.52 -14.86
N ARG A 622 26.76 -28.70 -14.00
CA ARG A 622 27.33 -29.15 -12.70
C ARG A 622 26.23 -29.54 -11.71
N LEU A 623 25.16 -28.74 -11.66
CA LEU A 623 23.99 -29.05 -10.80
C LEU A 623 23.33 -30.35 -11.26
N LEU A 624 23.12 -30.54 -12.56
CA LEU A 624 22.58 -31.80 -13.10
C LEU A 624 23.51 -32.98 -12.84
N LYS A 625 24.83 -32.76 -12.94
CA LYS A 625 25.83 -33.82 -12.61
C LYS A 625 25.82 -34.16 -11.11
N TYR A 626 25.60 -33.17 -10.22
CA TYR A 626 25.41 -33.43 -8.80
C TYR A 626 24.19 -34.34 -8.57
N VAL A 627 23.07 -34.08 -9.24
CA VAL A 627 21.89 -34.95 -9.18
C VAL A 627 22.18 -36.33 -9.73
N GLU A 628 22.80 -36.43 -10.91
CA GLU A 628 23.18 -37.72 -11.54
C GLU A 628 24.01 -38.60 -10.59
N ASN A 629 24.88 -38.00 -9.79
CA ASN A 629 25.73 -38.66 -8.83
C ASN A 629 25.06 -39.03 -7.50
N GLY A 630 23.78 -38.68 -7.28
CA GLY A 630 23.00 -39.04 -6.10
C GLY A 630 22.56 -37.88 -5.23
N GLY A 631 22.81 -36.64 -5.61
CA GLY A 631 22.32 -35.45 -4.92
C GLY A 631 20.82 -35.25 -5.10
N ASN A 632 20.20 -34.54 -4.19
CA ASN A 632 18.81 -34.08 -4.28
C ASN A 632 18.81 -32.59 -4.65
N LEU A 633 18.18 -32.21 -5.77
CA LEU A 633 18.05 -30.82 -6.20
C LEU A 633 16.59 -30.39 -6.16
N VAL A 634 16.30 -29.39 -5.37
CA VAL A 634 14.97 -28.78 -5.24
C VAL A 634 14.96 -27.44 -5.92
N VAL A 635 14.08 -27.25 -6.88
CA VAL A 635 13.93 -25.99 -7.65
C VAL A 635 12.54 -25.44 -7.40
N GLN A 636 12.48 -24.23 -6.86
CA GLN A 636 11.24 -23.50 -6.65
C GLN A 636 10.84 -22.77 -7.95
N TYR A 637 9.64 -22.16 -7.97
CA TYR A 637 9.08 -21.57 -9.18
C TYR A 637 9.97 -20.51 -9.82
N HIS A 638 9.83 -20.40 -11.12
CA HIS A 638 10.41 -19.36 -11.97
C HIS A 638 9.34 -18.80 -12.89
N LYS A 639 9.56 -17.58 -13.39
CA LYS A 639 8.80 -16.99 -14.50
C LYS A 639 9.58 -17.25 -15.82
N PRO A 640 8.94 -17.22 -16.99
CA PRO A 640 9.65 -17.30 -18.26
C PRO A 640 10.74 -16.24 -18.42
N GLU A 641 10.50 -15.02 -17.95
CA GLU A 641 11.44 -13.90 -17.98
C GLU A 641 12.62 -14.02 -17.00
N ASP A 642 12.62 -14.99 -16.09
CA ASP A 642 13.74 -15.29 -15.18
C ASP A 642 14.84 -16.13 -15.88
N ASN A 643 15.02 -16.01 -17.17
CA ASN A 643 15.92 -16.84 -17.98
C ASN A 643 15.59 -18.34 -17.94
N TRP A 644 14.37 -18.71 -17.50
CA TRP A 644 13.97 -20.11 -17.51
C TRP A 644 13.89 -20.67 -18.92
N LYS A 645 14.49 -21.83 -19.11
CA LYS A 645 14.40 -22.62 -20.35
C LYS A 645 14.06 -24.06 -19.97
N PRO A 646 13.23 -24.76 -20.78
CA PRO A 646 12.82 -26.12 -20.43
C PRO A 646 13.97 -27.10 -20.18
N GLU A 647 15.08 -26.94 -20.86
CA GLU A 647 16.30 -27.76 -20.76
C GLU A 647 17.19 -27.50 -19.55
N LEU A 648 16.86 -26.51 -18.71
CA LEU A 648 17.53 -26.31 -17.41
C LEU A 648 17.20 -27.42 -16.42
N ALA A 649 16.03 -28.04 -16.57
CA ALA A 649 15.66 -29.24 -15.85
C ALA A 649 16.20 -30.50 -16.55
N PRO A 650 16.43 -31.62 -15.82
CA PRO A 650 16.97 -32.85 -16.43
C PRO A 650 16.04 -33.46 -17.48
N TYR A 651 14.77 -33.26 -17.36
CA TYR A 651 13.73 -33.51 -18.35
C TYR A 651 12.95 -32.21 -18.55
N PRO A 652 12.55 -31.82 -19.77
CA PRO A 652 12.01 -30.50 -20.04
C PRO A 652 10.80 -30.13 -19.17
N ILE A 653 10.78 -28.88 -18.66
CA ILE A 653 9.64 -28.28 -17.97
C ILE A 653 9.35 -26.92 -18.62
N THR A 654 8.17 -26.73 -19.17
CA THR A 654 7.69 -25.48 -19.78
C THR A 654 6.72 -24.79 -18.83
N ILE A 655 6.97 -23.53 -18.47
CA ILE A 655 6.05 -22.72 -17.67
C ILE A 655 4.90 -22.24 -18.55
N GLY A 656 3.69 -22.24 -17.98
CA GLY A 656 2.47 -21.86 -18.70
C GLY A 656 2.36 -20.35 -18.94
N THR A 657 1.75 -20.00 -20.07
CA THR A 657 1.44 -18.61 -20.46
C THR A 657 0.03 -18.52 -21.05
N PRO A 658 -0.71 -17.42 -20.81
CA PRO A 658 -0.36 -16.22 -20.02
C PRO A 658 -0.27 -16.52 -18.53
N LEU A 659 0.62 -15.85 -17.81
CA LEU A 659 0.93 -16.15 -16.40
C LEU A 659 -0.27 -16.08 -15.46
N ILE A 660 -1.27 -15.26 -15.80
CA ILE A 660 -2.49 -15.09 -15.01
C ILE A 660 -3.32 -16.38 -14.92
N GLU A 661 -3.31 -17.20 -15.98
CA GLU A 661 -4.08 -18.44 -16.05
C GLU A 661 -3.37 -19.62 -15.37
N TRP A 662 -2.03 -19.55 -15.26
CA TRP A 662 -1.20 -20.65 -14.77
C TRP A 662 -0.83 -20.50 -13.31
N ARG A 663 -1.85 -20.36 -12.46
CA ARG A 663 -1.73 -20.27 -11.00
C ARG A 663 -3.00 -20.75 -10.31
N VAL A 664 -2.89 -21.06 -9.03
CA VAL A 664 -4.02 -21.33 -8.14
C VAL A 664 -4.02 -20.26 -7.06
N THR A 665 -5.01 -19.39 -7.07
CA THR A 665 -5.06 -18.17 -6.25
C THR A 665 -5.83 -18.34 -4.94
N ASP A 666 -6.79 -19.28 -4.90
CA ASP A 666 -7.51 -19.58 -3.66
C ASP A 666 -6.65 -20.50 -2.76
N GLU A 667 -6.16 -19.93 -1.68
CA GLU A 667 -5.37 -20.66 -0.67
C GLU A 667 -6.12 -21.79 0.02
N ASN A 668 -7.45 -21.81 -0.08
CA ASN A 668 -8.31 -22.87 0.43
C ASN A 668 -8.70 -23.90 -0.63
N SER A 669 -8.24 -23.75 -1.88
CA SER A 669 -8.53 -24.68 -2.94
C SER A 669 -8.12 -26.10 -2.57
N LYS A 670 -8.96 -27.08 -2.99
CA LYS A 670 -8.70 -28.50 -2.72
C LYS A 670 -7.37 -28.94 -3.34
N VAL A 671 -6.61 -29.70 -2.57
CA VAL A 671 -5.41 -30.40 -3.04
C VAL A 671 -5.67 -31.91 -2.99
N THR A 672 -5.46 -32.56 -4.12
CA THR A 672 -5.54 -34.03 -4.24
C THR A 672 -4.13 -34.62 -4.36
N MET A 673 -3.72 -35.47 -3.44
CA MET A 673 -2.44 -36.19 -3.55
C MET A 673 -2.57 -37.31 -4.59
N LEU A 674 -1.84 -37.18 -5.71
CA LEU A 674 -1.84 -38.15 -6.81
C LEU A 674 -0.91 -39.33 -6.54
N ALA A 675 0.15 -39.11 -5.77
CA ALA A 675 1.12 -40.11 -5.38
C ALA A 675 1.25 -40.20 -3.84
N PRO A 676 0.19 -40.60 -3.10
CA PRO A 676 0.16 -40.54 -1.64
C PRO A 676 1.22 -41.41 -0.97
N ASP A 677 1.72 -42.46 -1.62
CA ASP A 677 2.77 -43.34 -1.09
C ASP A 677 4.19 -42.81 -1.35
N HIS A 678 4.34 -41.68 -2.05
CA HIS A 678 5.64 -41.12 -2.35
C HIS A 678 6.36 -40.68 -1.03
N PRO A 679 7.67 -40.90 -0.89
CA PRO A 679 8.42 -40.54 0.33
C PRO A 679 8.24 -39.09 0.77
N ILE A 680 8.02 -38.15 -0.17
CA ILE A 680 7.81 -36.73 0.11
C ILE A 680 6.56 -36.47 1.00
N PHE A 681 5.59 -37.37 0.99
CA PHE A 681 4.39 -37.28 1.83
C PHE A 681 4.44 -38.17 3.07
N ASN A 682 5.53 -38.96 3.26
CA ASN A 682 5.57 -39.95 4.32
C ASN A 682 6.84 -39.90 5.19
N THR A 683 7.92 -39.25 4.72
CA THR A 683 9.22 -39.35 5.43
C THR A 683 9.99 -38.04 5.36
N PRO A 684 10.47 -37.48 6.48
CA PRO A 684 10.33 -38.01 7.86
C PRO A 684 8.97 -37.72 8.51
N ASN A 685 8.17 -36.81 7.93
CA ASN A 685 6.85 -36.41 8.42
C ASN A 685 5.77 -37.02 7.54
N LYS A 686 4.70 -37.53 8.15
CA LYS A 686 3.52 -37.94 7.39
C LYS A 686 2.67 -36.69 7.07
N ILE A 687 2.40 -36.48 5.80
CA ILE A 687 1.54 -35.42 5.31
C ILE A 687 0.11 -35.95 5.16
N THR A 688 -0.84 -35.16 5.58
CA THR A 688 -2.28 -35.46 5.56
C THR A 688 -3.04 -34.33 4.88
N GLU A 689 -4.35 -34.47 4.73
CA GLU A 689 -5.21 -33.39 4.22
C GLU A 689 -5.17 -32.15 5.10
N GLU A 690 -4.94 -32.29 6.40
CA GLU A 690 -4.84 -31.17 7.35
C GLU A 690 -3.62 -30.26 7.10
N ASP A 691 -2.56 -30.80 6.49
CA ASP A 691 -1.34 -30.05 6.20
C ASP A 691 -1.52 -29.03 5.05
N TRP A 692 -2.64 -29.09 4.35
CA TRP A 692 -3.05 -28.12 3.34
C TRP A 692 -3.94 -27.00 3.88
N ASN A 693 -4.30 -27.02 5.15
CA ASN A 693 -5.10 -25.99 5.80
C ASN A 693 -4.23 -24.81 6.25
N ASN A 694 -4.87 -23.63 6.39
CA ASN A 694 -4.27 -22.39 6.87
C ASN A 694 -3.12 -21.87 5.99
N TRP A 695 -3.08 -22.26 4.74
CA TRP A 695 -2.23 -21.60 3.74
C TRP A 695 -2.68 -20.15 3.55
N ILE A 696 -1.76 -19.31 3.11
CA ILE A 696 -2.02 -17.88 2.92
C ILE A 696 -1.79 -17.47 1.46
N GLN A 697 -2.50 -16.47 1.01
CA GLN A 697 -2.45 -15.89 -0.33
C GLN A 697 -2.71 -16.92 -1.44
N ASP A 698 -1.69 -17.45 -2.14
CA ASP A 698 -1.84 -18.38 -3.26
C ASP A 698 -1.64 -19.85 -2.80
N ARG A 699 -2.03 -20.81 -3.63
CA ARG A 699 -1.52 -22.20 -3.56
C ARG A 699 -0.27 -22.37 -4.39
N SER A 700 -0.34 -21.89 -5.63
CA SER A 700 0.76 -22.03 -6.58
C SER A 700 0.82 -20.89 -7.57
N ALA A 701 2.01 -20.61 -8.06
CA ALA A 701 2.25 -19.52 -8.99
C ALA A 701 3.14 -19.99 -10.15
N TYR A 702 2.81 -19.57 -11.36
CA TYR A 702 3.58 -19.87 -12.58
C TYR A 702 3.71 -21.37 -12.86
N ASN A 703 2.58 -22.07 -12.85
CA ASN A 703 2.51 -23.51 -12.99
C ASN A 703 3.06 -23.97 -14.34
N PRO A 704 3.75 -25.13 -14.38
CA PRO A 704 4.12 -25.79 -15.63
C PRO A 704 2.92 -26.13 -16.50
N SER A 705 3.08 -25.94 -17.81
CA SER A 705 2.12 -26.32 -18.84
C SER A 705 2.46 -27.63 -19.52
N GLN A 706 3.77 -27.99 -19.54
CA GLN A 706 4.27 -29.23 -20.13
C GLN A 706 5.52 -29.67 -19.35
N TRP A 707 5.69 -30.99 -19.23
CA TRP A 707 6.87 -31.62 -18.61
C TRP A 707 7.14 -32.99 -19.18
N GLY A 708 8.36 -33.48 -18.96
CA GLY A 708 8.77 -34.82 -19.39
C GLY A 708 7.99 -35.92 -18.66
N LYS A 709 7.74 -37.01 -19.36
CA LYS A 709 7.00 -38.19 -18.82
C LYS A 709 7.71 -38.91 -17.65
N GLU A 710 8.95 -38.57 -17.42
CA GLU A 710 9.78 -39.09 -16.34
C GLU A 710 9.40 -38.51 -14.98
N TYR A 711 8.68 -37.39 -14.96
CA TYR A 711 8.19 -36.79 -13.74
C TYR A 711 7.00 -37.54 -13.16
N VAL A 712 7.02 -37.72 -11.84
CA VAL A 712 5.86 -38.08 -11.05
C VAL A 712 5.11 -36.82 -10.67
N GLU A 713 3.85 -36.72 -11.04
CA GLU A 713 2.92 -35.70 -10.60
C GLU A 713 2.49 -36.02 -9.17
N LEU A 714 2.86 -35.13 -8.21
CA LEU A 714 2.64 -35.41 -6.80
C LEU A 714 1.23 -35.02 -6.34
N ILE A 715 0.69 -33.91 -6.88
CA ILE A 715 -0.62 -33.38 -6.49
C ILE A 715 -1.39 -32.88 -7.71
N ALA A 716 -2.70 -32.73 -7.53
CA ALA A 716 -3.58 -31.95 -8.38
C ALA A 716 -4.23 -30.84 -7.52
N ASN A 717 -4.28 -29.63 -8.03
CA ASN A 717 -4.92 -28.48 -7.40
C ASN A 717 -5.43 -27.50 -8.46
N GLY A 718 -6.47 -26.73 -8.13
CA GLY A 718 -7.08 -25.75 -9.02
C GLY A 718 -8.05 -24.87 -8.26
N ASP A 719 -8.30 -23.67 -8.78
CA ASP A 719 -9.33 -22.80 -8.20
C ASP A 719 -10.73 -23.37 -8.44
N PRO A 720 -11.70 -23.10 -7.58
CA PRO A 720 -13.05 -23.64 -7.73
C PRO A 720 -13.65 -23.33 -9.10
N GLY A 721 -14.08 -24.39 -9.80
CA GLY A 721 -14.67 -24.28 -11.15
C GLY A 721 -13.67 -24.18 -12.30
N GLU A 722 -12.37 -24.20 -12.04
CA GLU A 722 -11.31 -24.20 -13.04
C GLU A 722 -10.68 -25.60 -13.22
N LYS A 723 -9.86 -25.72 -14.27
CA LYS A 723 -9.09 -26.94 -14.52
C LYS A 723 -8.04 -27.13 -13.43
N GLU A 724 -7.93 -28.33 -12.89
CA GLU A 724 -6.85 -28.70 -11.99
C GLU A 724 -5.50 -28.78 -12.71
N PHE A 725 -4.44 -28.29 -12.04
CA PHE A 725 -3.06 -28.42 -12.48
C PHE A 725 -2.41 -29.61 -11.77
N THR A 726 -1.73 -30.47 -12.52
CA THR A 726 -0.97 -31.61 -11.99
C THR A 726 0.55 -31.37 -12.02
N GLY A 727 0.99 -30.29 -12.70
CA GLY A 727 2.39 -29.91 -12.80
C GLY A 727 2.93 -29.03 -11.67
N THR A 728 2.13 -28.70 -10.66
CA THR A 728 2.50 -27.78 -9.58
C THR A 728 3.58 -28.32 -8.65
N PHE A 729 3.67 -29.66 -8.55
CA PHE A 729 4.66 -30.31 -7.71
C PHE A 729 5.11 -31.61 -8.41
N LEU A 730 6.31 -31.54 -9.01
CA LEU A 730 6.89 -32.58 -9.86
C LEU A 730 8.18 -33.10 -9.25
N THR A 731 8.39 -34.42 -9.33
CA THR A 731 9.66 -35.04 -8.93
C THR A 731 10.07 -36.13 -9.93
N ALA A 732 11.36 -36.26 -10.17
CA ALA A 732 11.90 -37.29 -11.08
C ALA A 732 13.24 -37.84 -10.56
N LYS A 733 13.51 -39.09 -10.86
CA LYS A 733 14.86 -39.67 -10.75
C LYS A 733 15.71 -39.22 -11.92
N TYR A 734 16.93 -38.79 -11.63
CA TYR A 734 17.94 -38.49 -12.64
C TYR A 734 19.30 -39.08 -12.21
N GLY A 735 19.74 -40.10 -12.92
CA GLY A 735 20.87 -40.89 -12.47
C GLY A 735 20.59 -41.59 -11.12
N LYS A 736 21.42 -41.31 -10.12
CA LYS A 736 21.26 -41.81 -8.76
C LYS A 736 20.50 -40.82 -7.86
N GLY A 737 20.26 -39.60 -8.30
CA GLY A 737 19.66 -38.58 -7.47
C GLY A 737 18.20 -38.28 -7.79
N THR A 738 17.70 -37.20 -7.21
CA THR A 738 16.33 -36.73 -7.33
C THR A 738 16.31 -35.26 -7.73
N TYR A 739 15.48 -34.91 -8.69
CA TYR A 739 15.16 -33.54 -9.07
C TYR A 739 13.71 -33.26 -8.74
N THR A 740 13.46 -32.20 -8.01
CA THR A 740 12.09 -31.78 -7.63
C THR A 740 11.87 -30.34 -8.10
N TYR A 741 10.78 -30.10 -8.84
CA TYR A 741 10.31 -28.78 -9.20
C TYR A 741 8.99 -28.49 -8.49
N SER A 742 8.88 -27.32 -7.86
CA SER A 742 7.64 -26.94 -7.17
C SER A 742 7.28 -25.48 -7.44
N SER A 743 6.08 -25.27 -7.94
CA SER A 743 5.46 -23.95 -8.08
C SER A 743 4.55 -23.57 -6.91
N LEU A 744 4.50 -24.40 -5.85
CA LEU A 744 3.86 -24.05 -4.59
C LEU A 744 4.56 -22.86 -3.93
N VAL A 745 3.80 -22.01 -3.24
CA VAL A 745 4.31 -20.71 -2.73
C VAL A 745 4.99 -20.82 -1.37
N TRP A 746 5.96 -21.71 -1.24
CA TRP A 746 6.70 -21.96 0.01
C TRP A 746 7.26 -20.70 0.68
N TYR A 747 7.65 -19.72 -0.13
CA TYR A 747 8.22 -18.44 0.32
C TYR A 747 7.23 -17.55 1.06
N ARG A 748 5.94 -17.85 0.97
CA ARG A 748 4.86 -17.21 1.74
C ARG A 748 4.49 -18.03 2.97
N GLU A 749 4.33 -19.34 2.77
CA GLU A 749 3.81 -20.26 3.77
C GLU A 749 4.79 -20.52 4.92
N ILE A 750 6.09 -20.65 4.60
CA ILE A 750 7.10 -20.94 5.60
C ILE A 750 7.32 -19.74 6.55
N PRO A 751 7.50 -18.50 6.08
CA PRO A 751 7.54 -17.33 6.96
C PRO A 751 6.23 -17.07 7.74
N ALA A 752 5.10 -17.50 7.23
CA ALA A 752 3.81 -17.47 7.93
C ALA A 752 3.67 -18.61 8.95
N LEU A 753 4.70 -19.45 9.09
CA LEU A 753 4.77 -20.60 10.02
C LEU A 753 3.68 -21.64 9.79
N VAL A 754 3.22 -21.85 8.54
CA VAL A 754 2.22 -22.88 8.20
C VAL A 754 2.80 -24.28 8.43
N PRO A 755 2.28 -25.06 9.40
CA PRO A 755 2.89 -26.32 9.82
C PRO A 755 3.04 -27.33 8.68
N GLY A 756 2.00 -27.51 7.86
CA GLY A 756 2.02 -28.44 6.75
C GLY A 756 3.06 -28.07 5.68
N ALA A 757 3.21 -26.79 5.37
CA ALA A 757 4.22 -26.31 4.44
C ALA A 757 5.64 -26.59 4.96
N ILE A 758 5.90 -26.34 6.25
CA ILE A 758 7.20 -26.62 6.88
C ILE A 758 7.50 -28.10 6.88
N ARG A 759 6.52 -28.98 7.26
CA ARG A 759 6.70 -30.43 7.22
C ARG A 759 7.02 -30.92 5.80
N MET A 760 6.27 -30.48 4.79
CA MET A 760 6.51 -30.88 3.40
C MET A 760 7.86 -30.40 2.90
N PHE A 761 8.26 -29.17 3.21
CA PHE A 761 9.55 -28.66 2.80
C PHE A 761 10.71 -29.44 3.46
N VAL A 762 10.60 -29.75 4.74
CA VAL A 762 11.56 -30.62 5.44
C VAL A 762 11.60 -32.00 4.78
N ASN A 763 10.47 -32.61 4.43
CA ASN A 763 10.43 -33.86 3.70
C ASN A 763 11.13 -33.75 2.34
N MET A 764 10.86 -32.69 1.59
CA MET A 764 11.41 -32.44 0.27
C MET A 764 12.95 -32.33 0.30
N VAL A 765 13.51 -31.63 1.30
CA VAL A 765 14.98 -31.53 1.45
C VAL A 765 15.61 -32.77 2.11
N SER A 766 14.81 -33.69 2.66
CA SER A 766 15.24 -34.91 3.33
C SER A 766 15.20 -36.15 2.41
N LEU A 767 14.84 -36.01 1.13
CA LEU A 767 14.81 -37.13 0.21
C LEU A 767 16.20 -37.73 0.04
N LYS A 768 16.46 -38.82 0.77
CA LYS A 768 17.64 -39.69 0.55
C LYS A 768 17.19 -40.93 -0.22
N GLN A 769 18.08 -41.43 -1.02
CA GLN A 769 17.88 -42.75 -1.67
C GLN A 769 18.11 -43.87 -0.72
#